data_d5d81b4200021cabf253c2cce002686b
#
_entry.id   d5d81b4200021cabf253c2cce002686b
#
_cell.length_a   1.000
_cell.length_b   1.000
_cell.length_c   1.000
_cell.angle_alpha   90.00
_cell.angle_beta   90.00
_cell.angle_gamma   90.00
#
_symmetry.space_group_name_H-M   'P 1'
#
loop_
_entity.id
_entity.type
_entity.pdbx_description
1 polymer ?
#
loop_
_entity_poly.entity_id
_entity_poly.type
_entity_poly.pdbx_seq_one_letter_code
_entity_poly.pdbx_strand_id
1 'polypeptide(L)'
;MPQNEKNAKPIGGPGGRSGHGPRPNVKNPGKLFMRLLSYIMKNYAVHCVIVVICIFITVLASVQGTWFMQTLIDGYILPLMKQSDPDFSGLAHAILRVAVFYGIGAIAAYIYTRIMVNVSQGTLKHLRDDMFTHMEELPIRYFDTHSHGDIMSTYTNDIDTLRQMISQSMPQFLNSIISIVSVFISMLLLNIPLTLVTLAMVGVTLFATKKIGALSARYFIAQQKDIATVNGYIEEMMNGQKVVKVFTHEEESIADFNRLNDQLFHSADNANKFGNILMPVNAQIGNISYVLCAIVGGILALGGYGGFTLGKLASFLTYNKSFGQPINQLSMQLNNIVMALAGSERIFALIDEQPEVDDGYVTLVRARQENGQIVESKERTGMWAWKHTHQADGSVDYIELKGDVVFDDVDFGYVPEKTVLHNVDLYATPGQKIAFVGSTGAGKTTITNLINRFYDIQDGKIRYDGININKIKKDDLRHSLGIVLQDTHLFTATVMENIRCGKLDATEEEIMAAARLANADTFIQQLPNGYDTLLTGDGANLSQGQRQLLAIARAAIADPPVLILDEATSSIDTRTEKIVQDGMDKLMAGRTTFVIAHRLSTVRNSDCIIVLEQGRVIERGSHDQLIEKHGKYYQLYTGNLAEG
;
A
#
# COMPACT_ATOMS: atom_id res chain seq x y z
N MET A 1 -30.90 -19.74 27.68
CA MET A 1 -29.61 -20.39 28.09
C MET A 1 -28.82 -20.76 26.87
N PRO A 2 -27.54 -20.73 27.04
CA PRO A 2 -26.65 -19.65 26.62
C PRO A 2 -25.37 -20.19 25.94
N GLN A 3 -24.49 -19.20 25.58
CA GLN A 3 -23.04 -19.36 25.43
C GLN A 3 -22.53 -20.08 24.15
N ASN A 4 -22.16 -19.28 23.17
CA ASN A 4 -20.81 -19.33 22.60
C ASN A 4 -20.62 -18.24 21.50
N GLU A 5 -20.55 -16.99 21.95
CA GLU A 5 -19.99 -15.89 21.13
C GLU A 5 -18.70 -15.40 21.78
N LYS A 6 -17.61 -16.07 21.49
CA LYS A 6 -16.24 -15.54 21.70
C LYS A 6 -15.38 -16.05 20.55
N ASN A 7 -15.26 -15.25 19.50
CA ASN A 7 -14.14 -15.14 18.57
C ASN A 7 -14.55 -14.51 17.22
N ALA A 8 -15.22 -13.38 17.26
CA ALA A 8 -15.27 -12.50 16.10
C ALA A 8 -14.11 -11.49 16.25
N LYS A 9 -13.11 -11.57 15.38
CA LYS A 9 -12.08 -10.53 15.23
C LYS A 9 -12.77 -9.27 14.72
N PRO A 10 -12.53 -8.07 15.31
CA PRO A 10 -13.10 -6.84 14.77
C PRO A 10 -12.46 -6.56 13.40
N ILE A 11 -13.31 -6.34 12.42
CA ILE A 11 -12.97 -5.82 11.09
C ILE A 11 -12.45 -4.40 11.32
N GLY A 12 -11.17 -4.16 11.04
CA GLY A 12 -10.54 -2.86 11.18
C GLY A 12 -10.98 -1.92 10.07
N GLY A 13 -11.68 -0.83 10.42
CA GLY A 13 -11.95 0.30 9.53
C GLY A 13 -10.69 1.11 9.20
N PRO A 14 -10.68 1.91 8.12
CA PRO A 14 -9.54 2.69 7.66
C PRO A 14 -9.37 3.96 8.51
N GLY A 15 -8.63 3.87 9.61
CA GLY A 15 -8.28 5.00 10.46
C GLY A 15 -6.78 5.10 10.65
N GLY A 16 -6.22 6.24 10.25
CA GLY A 16 -4.79 6.55 10.25
C GLY A 16 -4.06 6.20 11.56
N ARG A 17 -3.17 5.22 11.47
CA ARG A 17 -2.23 4.87 12.55
C ARG A 17 -1.05 5.83 12.54
N SER A 18 -1.18 6.96 13.21
CA SER A 18 -0.02 7.74 13.64
C SER A 18 0.36 7.33 15.07
N GLY A 19 1.48 6.65 15.23
CA GLY A 19 2.29 6.66 16.45
C GLY A 19 2.04 5.58 17.49
N HIS A 20 3.03 4.72 17.68
CA HIS A 20 3.36 3.94 18.88
C HIS A 20 2.32 2.92 19.38
N GLY A 21 1.82 2.07 18.50
CA GLY A 21 1.21 0.79 18.87
C GLY A 21 2.24 -0.21 19.44
N PRO A 22 1.81 -1.37 20.00
CA PRO A 22 2.72 -2.42 20.45
C PRO A 22 3.71 -2.75 19.32
N ARG A 23 5.00 -2.95 19.71
CA ARG A 23 6.08 -3.19 18.74
C ARG A 23 5.61 -4.21 17.70
N PRO A 24 5.63 -3.87 16.40
CA PRO A 24 5.24 -4.82 15.37
C PRO A 24 6.15 -6.04 15.45
N ASN A 25 5.54 -7.22 15.47
CA ASN A 25 6.29 -8.47 15.59
C ASN A 25 6.84 -8.83 14.21
N VAL A 26 8.00 -8.26 13.86
CA VAL A 26 8.68 -8.49 12.57
C VAL A 26 9.24 -9.90 12.54
N LYS A 27 8.83 -10.71 11.59
CA LYS A 27 9.37 -12.06 11.36
C LYS A 27 10.80 -11.96 10.81
N ASN A 28 11.85 -12.16 11.59
CA ASN A 28 13.26 -12.09 11.16
C ASN A 28 13.77 -10.67 10.81
N PRO A 29 13.85 -9.75 11.78
CA PRO A 29 14.26 -8.35 11.53
C PRO A 29 15.68 -8.24 10.93
N GLY A 30 16.59 -9.16 11.28
CA GLY A 30 17.96 -9.16 10.75
C GLY A 30 18.02 -9.46 9.25
N LYS A 31 17.27 -10.45 8.77
CA LYS A 31 17.22 -10.78 7.32
C LYS A 31 16.61 -9.63 6.53
N LEU A 32 15.54 -9.03 7.05
CA LEU A 32 14.86 -7.92 6.41
C LEU A 32 15.76 -6.67 6.34
N PHE A 33 16.46 -6.36 7.41
CA PHE A 33 17.45 -5.28 7.44
C PHE A 33 18.57 -5.51 6.42
N MET A 34 19.11 -6.73 6.34
CA MET A 34 20.15 -7.07 5.35
C MET A 34 19.63 -7.00 3.91
N ARG A 35 18.40 -7.42 3.66
CA ARG A 35 17.76 -7.28 2.34
C ARG A 35 17.64 -5.81 1.93
N LEU A 36 17.15 -4.97 2.83
CA LEU A 36 17.03 -3.54 2.59
C LEU A 36 18.39 -2.88 2.38
N LEU A 37 19.38 -3.25 3.23
CA LEU A 37 20.74 -2.76 3.07
C LEU A 37 21.34 -3.18 1.73
N SER A 38 21.14 -4.43 1.31
CA SER A 38 21.57 -4.92 0.00
C SER A 38 20.90 -4.14 -1.14
N TYR A 39 19.63 -3.82 -1.02
CA TYR A 39 18.89 -3.02 -2.00
C TYR A 39 19.47 -1.61 -2.14
N ILE A 40 19.80 -0.95 -1.01
CA ILE A 40 20.47 0.37 -1.01
C ILE A 40 21.88 0.27 -1.59
N MET A 41 22.65 -0.74 -1.15
CA MET A 41 24.04 -0.90 -1.56
C MET A 41 24.21 -1.23 -3.05
N LYS A 42 23.23 -1.88 -3.67
CA LYS A 42 23.25 -2.20 -5.11
C LYS A 42 23.47 -0.95 -5.98
N ASN A 43 22.85 0.17 -5.59
CA ASN A 43 22.89 1.40 -6.38
C ASN A 43 23.74 2.53 -5.76
N TYR A 44 23.95 2.49 -4.42
CA TYR A 44 24.51 3.61 -3.67
C TYR A 44 25.70 3.22 -2.76
N ALA A 45 26.40 2.12 -3.04
CA ALA A 45 27.52 1.64 -2.21
C ALA A 45 28.59 2.71 -1.94
N VAL A 46 29.05 3.38 -2.98
CA VAL A 46 30.09 4.44 -2.86
C VAL A 46 29.59 5.60 -2.00
N HIS A 47 28.34 6.01 -2.17
CA HIS A 47 27.74 7.07 -1.39
C HIS A 47 27.65 6.70 0.10
N CYS A 48 27.28 5.47 0.42
CA CYS A 48 27.23 4.96 1.80
C CYS A 48 28.62 4.95 2.46
N VAL A 49 29.66 4.56 1.73
CA VAL A 49 31.05 4.60 2.24
C VAL A 49 31.48 6.03 2.54
N ILE A 50 31.21 6.99 1.63
CA ILE A 50 31.50 8.41 1.85
C ILE A 50 30.77 8.94 3.08
N VAL A 51 29.50 8.58 3.27
CA VAL A 51 28.70 8.96 4.45
C VAL A 51 29.34 8.49 5.74
N VAL A 52 29.77 7.21 5.81
CA VAL A 52 30.45 6.65 7.01
C VAL A 52 31.74 7.41 7.31
N ILE A 53 32.56 7.70 6.29
CA ILE A 53 33.80 8.49 6.45
C ILE A 53 33.48 9.91 6.96
N CYS A 54 32.49 10.59 6.38
CA CYS A 54 32.08 11.92 6.80
C CYS A 54 31.55 11.96 8.24
N ILE A 55 30.76 10.95 8.65
CA ILE A 55 30.31 10.82 10.04
C ILE A 55 31.50 10.66 10.98
N PHE A 56 32.47 9.82 10.61
CA PHE A 56 33.68 9.61 11.41
C PHE A 56 34.47 10.92 11.57
N ILE A 57 34.68 11.67 10.50
CA ILE A 57 35.34 13.00 10.54
C ILE A 57 34.57 13.97 11.44
N THR A 58 33.24 14.02 11.33
CA THR A 58 32.41 14.89 12.16
C THR A 58 32.53 14.59 13.65
N VAL A 59 32.53 13.30 14.02
CA VAL A 59 32.69 12.88 15.41
C VAL A 59 34.09 13.18 15.92
N LEU A 60 35.12 12.90 15.14
CA LEU A 60 36.51 13.22 15.52
C LEU A 60 36.71 14.72 15.73
N ALA A 61 36.12 15.57 14.87
CA ALA A 61 36.19 17.02 15.04
C ALA A 61 35.53 17.47 16.37
N SER A 62 34.40 16.88 16.74
CA SER A 62 33.71 17.15 18.00
C SER A 62 34.54 16.70 19.22
N VAL A 63 35.11 15.51 19.19
CA VAL A 63 35.97 14.96 20.25
C VAL A 63 37.22 15.82 20.42
N GLN A 64 37.88 16.21 19.33
CA GLN A 64 39.06 17.05 19.36
C GLN A 64 38.80 18.43 19.98
N GLY A 65 37.62 19.01 19.75
CA GLY A 65 37.24 20.27 20.38
C GLY A 65 37.14 20.18 21.90
N THR A 66 36.70 19.03 22.43
CA THR A 66 36.68 18.79 23.90
C THR A 66 38.08 18.53 24.45
N TRP A 67 38.95 17.81 23.74
CA TRP A 67 40.37 17.66 24.12
C TRP A 67 41.09 19.02 24.13
N PHE A 68 40.77 19.92 23.26
CA PHE A 68 41.34 21.26 23.22
C PHE A 68 41.06 22.03 24.51
N MET A 69 39.98 21.77 25.24
CA MET A 69 39.73 22.42 26.53
C MET A 69 40.84 22.16 27.54
N GLN A 70 41.41 20.93 27.57
CA GLN A 70 42.57 20.61 28.38
C GLN A 70 43.79 21.41 27.90
N THR A 71 44.08 21.39 26.59
CA THR A 71 45.24 22.09 26.02
C THR A 71 45.11 23.59 26.24
N LEU A 72 43.92 24.16 26.15
CA LEU A 72 43.64 25.56 26.39
C LEU A 72 43.97 25.98 27.83
N ILE A 73 43.48 25.21 28.81
CA ILE A 73 43.70 25.54 30.21
C ILE A 73 45.13 25.29 30.65
N ASP A 74 45.64 24.05 30.44
CA ASP A 74 46.92 23.65 30.96
C ASP A 74 48.10 24.20 30.13
N GLY A 75 47.94 24.29 28.80
CA GLY A 75 49.01 24.70 27.88
C GLY A 75 49.12 26.20 27.63
N TYR A 76 48.00 26.95 27.80
CA TYR A 76 48.01 28.38 27.48
C TYR A 76 47.51 29.25 28.64
N ILE A 77 46.33 29.05 29.24
CA ILE A 77 45.77 29.92 30.25
C ILE A 77 46.65 29.94 31.51
N LEU A 78 46.94 28.76 32.10
CA LEU A 78 47.73 28.67 33.32
C LEU A 78 49.17 29.20 33.18
N PRO A 79 49.90 28.95 32.07
CA PRO A 79 51.20 29.53 31.84
C PRO A 79 51.16 31.05 31.60
N LEU A 80 50.19 31.54 30.82
CA LEU A 80 50.06 32.99 30.53
C LEU A 80 49.73 33.80 31.80
N MET A 81 48.93 33.23 32.72
CA MET A 81 48.62 33.88 34.02
C MET A 81 49.85 34.07 34.93
N LYS A 82 50.96 33.36 34.69
CA LYS A 82 52.23 33.47 35.44
C LYS A 82 53.21 34.45 34.84
N GLN A 83 52.96 34.98 33.65
CA GLN A 83 53.84 35.91 32.93
C GLN A 83 53.42 37.34 33.21
N SER A 84 54.43 38.23 33.38
CA SER A 84 54.19 39.68 33.57
C SER A 84 53.79 40.42 32.29
N ASP A 85 54.20 39.85 31.10
CA ASP A 85 53.82 40.34 29.76
C ASP A 85 53.37 39.14 28.91
N PRO A 86 52.09 38.80 28.87
CA PRO A 86 51.59 37.60 28.24
C PRO A 86 51.54 37.74 26.69
N ASP A 87 52.23 36.83 25.96
CA ASP A 87 52.13 36.71 24.51
C ASP A 87 50.97 35.77 24.12
N PHE A 88 49.94 36.35 23.49
CA PHE A 88 48.75 35.63 23.04
C PHE A 88 48.88 35.00 21.64
N SER A 89 50.02 35.15 20.94
CA SER A 89 50.20 34.64 19.57
C SER A 89 50.03 33.12 19.48
N GLY A 90 50.60 32.36 20.44
CA GLY A 90 50.48 30.90 20.55
C GLY A 90 49.04 30.46 20.78
N LEU A 91 48.30 31.19 21.61
CA LEU A 91 46.87 30.91 21.88
C LEU A 91 46.04 31.16 20.62
N ALA A 92 46.28 32.25 19.89
CA ALA A 92 45.56 32.55 18.65
C ALA A 92 45.75 31.48 17.59
N HIS A 93 46.97 30.98 17.40
CA HIS A 93 47.22 29.82 16.49
C HIS A 93 46.53 28.52 16.93
N ALA A 94 46.48 28.24 18.23
CA ALA A 94 45.78 27.07 18.74
C ALA A 94 44.26 27.18 18.53
N ILE A 95 43.65 28.33 18.76
CA ILE A 95 42.23 28.58 18.50
C ILE A 95 41.92 28.43 16.99
N LEU A 96 42.77 29.02 16.12
CA LEU A 96 42.61 28.94 14.66
C LEU A 96 42.64 27.47 14.19
N ARG A 97 43.57 26.66 14.74
CA ARG A 97 43.67 25.22 14.42
C ARG A 97 42.36 24.48 14.77
N VAL A 98 41.79 24.74 15.95
CA VAL A 98 40.53 24.10 16.34
C VAL A 98 39.34 24.59 15.52
N ALA A 99 39.33 25.88 15.18
CA ALA A 99 38.32 26.44 14.25
C ALA A 99 38.36 25.75 12.88
N VAL A 100 39.55 25.44 12.35
CA VAL A 100 39.69 24.64 11.13
C VAL A 100 39.14 23.23 11.29
N PHE A 101 39.40 22.53 12.41
CA PHE A 101 38.84 21.23 12.66
C PHE A 101 37.31 21.25 12.71
N TYR A 102 36.71 22.21 13.40
CA TYR A 102 35.27 22.39 13.41
C TYR A 102 34.71 22.72 12.02
N GLY A 103 35.42 23.55 11.23
CA GLY A 103 35.05 23.83 9.85
C GLY A 103 35.03 22.60 8.97
N ILE A 104 36.06 21.73 9.09
CA ILE A 104 36.10 20.42 8.39
C ILE A 104 34.93 19.54 8.86
N GLY A 105 34.67 19.47 10.16
CA GLY A 105 33.53 18.72 10.71
C GLY A 105 32.18 19.21 10.19
N ALA A 106 31.97 20.53 10.11
CA ALA A 106 30.75 21.13 9.57
C ALA A 106 30.55 20.83 8.08
N ILE A 107 31.64 20.93 7.28
CA ILE A 107 31.62 20.56 5.85
C ILE A 107 31.29 19.06 5.69
N ALA A 108 31.94 18.19 6.47
CA ALA A 108 31.65 16.76 6.43
C ALA A 108 30.18 16.46 6.80
N ALA A 109 29.64 17.15 7.82
CA ALA A 109 28.25 17.03 8.22
C ALA A 109 27.28 17.45 7.10
N TYR A 110 27.58 18.56 6.42
CA TYR A 110 26.81 19.01 5.27
C TYR A 110 26.84 17.98 4.12
N ILE A 111 28.05 17.48 3.79
CA ILE A 111 28.24 16.51 2.70
C ILE A 111 27.44 15.23 2.97
N TYR A 112 27.58 14.59 4.17
CA TYR A 112 26.87 13.36 4.42
C TYR A 112 25.36 13.55 4.44
N THR A 113 24.87 14.66 4.98
CA THR A 113 23.42 14.96 4.98
C THR A 113 22.90 15.13 3.56
N ARG A 114 23.63 15.85 2.70
CA ARG A 114 23.27 16.05 1.29
C ARG A 114 23.25 14.73 0.50
N ILE A 115 24.26 13.88 0.73
CA ILE A 115 24.32 12.55 0.10
C ILE A 115 23.16 11.69 0.56
N MET A 116 22.83 11.68 1.86
CA MET A 116 21.73 10.86 2.38
C MET A 116 20.37 11.25 1.83
N VAL A 117 20.15 12.52 1.50
CA VAL A 117 18.92 12.94 0.79
C VAL A 117 18.85 12.26 -0.58
N ASN A 118 19.94 12.28 -1.35
CA ASN A 118 19.98 11.66 -2.68
C ASN A 118 19.80 10.13 -2.60
N VAL A 119 20.51 9.46 -1.67
CA VAL A 119 20.39 8.02 -1.43
C VAL A 119 18.96 7.64 -1.04
N SER A 120 18.37 8.38 -0.11
CA SER A 120 17.01 8.13 0.35
C SER A 120 16.00 8.30 -0.78
N GLN A 121 15.97 9.45 -1.45
CA GLN A 121 14.98 9.73 -2.50
C GLN A 121 15.15 8.80 -3.70
N GLY A 122 16.39 8.50 -4.10
CA GLY A 122 16.66 7.57 -5.20
C GLY A 122 16.24 6.14 -4.87
N THR A 123 16.52 5.65 -3.65
CA THR A 123 16.06 4.32 -3.20
C THR A 123 14.53 4.24 -3.18
N LEU A 124 13.85 5.28 -2.68
CA LEU A 124 12.39 5.28 -2.63
C LEU A 124 11.76 5.38 -4.02
N LYS A 125 12.41 6.09 -4.95
CA LYS A 125 11.95 6.09 -6.35
C LYS A 125 11.97 4.68 -6.91
N HIS A 126 13.12 3.98 -6.82
CA HIS A 126 13.24 2.61 -7.33
C HIS A 126 12.26 1.66 -6.67
N LEU A 127 12.05 1.76 -5.33
CA LEU A 127 11.07 0.94 -4.64
C LEU A 127 9.64 1.18 -5.15
N ARG A 128 9.25 2.44 -5.39
CA ARG A 128 7.92 2.73 -5.94
C ARG A 128 7.78 2.21 -7.36
N ASP A 129 8.82 2.37 -8.19
CA ASP A 129 8.84 1.86 -9.55
C ASP A 129 8.68 0.33 -9.55
N ASP A 130 9.47 -0.39 -8.71
CA ASP A 130 9.39 -1.85 -8.59
C ASP A 130 8.02 -2.31 -8.06
N MET A 131 7.52 -1.66 -7.00
CA MET A 131 6.21 -1.97 -6.43
C MET A 131 5.08 -1.76 -7.44
N PHE A 132 5.08 -0.66 -8.19
CA PHE A 132 4.03 -0.35 -9.13
C PHE A 132 4.06 -1.30 -10.33
N THR A 133 5.25 -1.54 -10.89
CA THR A 133 5.41 -2.49 -12.00
C THR A 133 4.92 -3.88 -11.59
N HIS A 134 5.32 -4.34 -10.41
CA HIS A 134 4.91 -5.65 -9.91
C HIS A 134 3.41 -5.72 -9.59
N MET A 135 2.82 -4.62 -9.06
CA MET A 135 1.39 -4.54 -8.77
C MET A 135 0.54 -4.73 -10.04
N GLU A 136 0.97 -4.18 -11.18
CA GLU A 136 0.28 -4.36 -12.47
C GLU A 136 0.35 -5.82 -13.00
N GLU A 137 1.31 -6.61 -12.51
CA GLU A 137 1.47 -8.02 -12.87
C GLU A 137 0.70 -8.97 -11.95
N LEU A 138 0.08 -8.45 -10.86
CA LEU A 138 -0.60 -9.30 -9.88
C LEU A 138 -1.98 -9.78 -10.38
N PRO A 139 -2.39 -11.01 -9.98
CA PRO A 139 -3.71 -11.53 -10.31
C PRO A 139 -4.81 -10.76 -9.60
N ILE A 140 -6.00 -10.70 -10.18
CA ILE A 140 -7.20 -10.05 -9.58
C ILE A 140 -7.48 -10.57 -8.17
N ARG A 141 -7.20 -11.84 -7.90
CA ARG A 141 -7.31 -12.44 -6.55
C ARG A 141 -6.61 -11.63 -5.46
N TYR A 142 -5.48 -11.01 -5.78
CA TYR A 142 -4.75 -10.17 -4.82
C TYR A 142 -5.60 -8.98 -4.39
N PHE A 143 -6.22 -8.29 -5.34
CA PHE A 143 -7.06 -7.10 -5.10
C PHE A 143 -8.40 -7.46 -4.43
N ASP A 144 -8.94 -8.65 -4.69
CA ASP A 144 -10.16 -9.14 -4.03
C ASP A 144 -9.93 -9.53 -2.56
N THR A 145 -8.68 -9.90 -2.20
CA THR A 145 -8.32 -10.35 -0.84
C THR A 145 -7.68 -9.26 0.02
N HIS A 146 -7.22 -8.17 -0.58
CA HIS A 146 -6.57 -7.04 0.11
C HIS A 146 -7.36 -5.77 -0.07
N SER A 147 -7.53 -4.98 1.01
CA SER A 147 -8.22 -3.71 0.89
C SER A 147 -7.36 -2.68 0.13
N HIS A 148 -7.98 -1.88 -0.73
CA HIS A 148 -7.29 -0.78 -1.42
C HIS A 148 -6.60 0.18 -0.45
N GLY A 149 -7.19 0.39 0.74
CA GLY A 149 -6.61 1.21 1.80
C GLY A 149 -5.31 0.65 2.36
N ASP A 150 -5.20 -0.68 2.53
CA ASP A 150 -3.97 -1.32 2.99
C ASP A 150 -2.86 -1.24 1.94
N ILE A 151 -3.18 -1.49 0.67
CA ILE A 151 -2.24 -1.33 -0.45
C ILE A 151 -1.76 0.11 -0.51
N MET A 152 -2.67 1.09 -0.46
CA MET A 152 -2.33 2.51 -0.51
C MET A 152 -1.50 2.96 0.70
N SER A 153 -1.77 2.40 1.89
CA SER A 153 -0.96 2.65 3.09
C SER A 153 0.49 2.20 2.91
N THR A 154 0.73 1.11 2.16
CA THR A 154 2.08 0.65 1.84
C THR A 154 2.82 1.66 0.93
N TYR A 155 2.14 2.26 -0.05
CA TYR A 155 2.72 3.29 -0.92
C TYR A 155 2.95 4.64 -0.23
N THR A 156 2.21 4.95 0.83
CA THR A 156 2.28 6.24 1.53
C THR A 156 3.02 6.14 2.86
N ASN A 157 2.41 5.51 3.85
CA ASN A 157 2.91 5.48 5.23
C ASN A 157 4.19 4.66 5.39
N ASP A 158 4.24 3.47 4.77
CA ASP A 158 5.39 2.57 4.91
C ASP A 158 6.60 3.14 4.16
N ILE A 159 6.39 3.67 2.97
CA ILE A 159 7.43 4.37 2.20
C ILE A 159 7.95 5.60 2.96
N ASP A 160 7.08 6.40 3.61
CA ASP A 160 7.52 7.56 4.38
C ASP A 160 8.33 7.17 5.63
N THR A 161 7.88 6.13 6.33
CA THR A 161 8.60 5.56 7.48
C THR A 161 9.99 5.05 7.07
N LEU A 162 10.07 4.40 5.90
CA LEU A 162 11.33 3.94 5.33
C LEU A 162 12.25 5.12 4.93
N ARG A 163 11.67 6.18 4.36
CA ARG A 163 12.38 7.43 4.06
C ARG A 163 13.06 8.00 5.32
N GLN A 164 12.29 8.09 6.40
CA GLN A 164 12.80 8.61 7.67
C GLN A 164 13.92 7.72 8.24
N MET A 165 13.79 6.41 8.12
CA MET A 165 14.83 5.48 8.55
C MET A 165 16.12 5.68 7.73
N ILE A 166 16.06 5.70 6.42
CA ILE A 166 17.24 5.82 5.55
C ILE A 166 17.89 7.19 5.71
N SER A 167 17.09 8.29 5.63
CA SER A 167 17.64 9.65 5.62
C SER A 167 18.14 10.14 6.97
N GLN A 168 17.55 9.67 8.08
CA GLN A 168 17.82 10.21 9.42
C GLN A 168 18.27 9.14 10.40
N SER A 169 17.50 8.04 10.54
CA SER A 169 17.73 7.09 11.63
C SER A 169 19.02 6.30 11.46
N MET A 170 19.35 5.82 10.26
CA MET A 170 20.61 5.08 10.02
C MET A 170 21.85 5.95 10.21
N PRO A 171 21.97 7.16 9.62
CA PRO A 171 23.12 8.02 9.87
C PRO A 171 23.25 8.42 11.33
N GLN A 172 22.16 8.77 11.99
CA GLN A 172 22.17 9.15 13.41
C GLN A 172 22.53 7.98 14.33
N PHE A 173 22.08 6.78 14.01
CA PHE A 173 22.46 5.55 14.72
C PHE A 173 23.97 5.31 14.64
N LEU A 174 24.56 5.39 13.44
CA LEU A 174 26.01 5.29 13.25
C LEU A 174 26.77 6.40 13.97
N ASN A 175 26.31 7.64 13.85
CA ASN A 175 26.90 8.79 14.55
C ASN A 175 26.88 8.59 16.08
N SER A 176 25.78 8.09 16.64
CA SER A 176 25.65 7.83 18.07
C SER A 176 26.61 6.73 18.54
N ILE A 177 26.75 5.63 17.79
CA ILE A 177 27.68 4.56 18.14
C ILE A 177 29.12 5.07 18.12
N ILE A 178 29.54 5.74 17.05
CA ILE A 178 30.90 6.27 16.91
C ILE A 178 31.18 7.29 18.02
N SER A 179 30.22 8.17 18.33
CA SER A 179 30.32 9.15 19.40
C SER A 179 30.49 8.50 20.78
N ILE A 180 29.66 7.49 21.12
CA ILE A 180 29.75 6.77 22.40
C ILE A 180 31.14 6.13 22.55
N VAL A 181 31.61 5.42 21.52
CA VAL A 181 32.90 4.77 21.53
C VAL A 181 34.07 5.78 21.66
N SER A 182 34.03 6.86 20.85
CA SER A 182 35.07 7.90 20.86
C SER A 182 35.12 8.68 22.17
N VAL A 183 33.98 9.06 22.73
CA VAL A 183 33.92 9.74 24.03
C VAL A 183 34.35 8.82 25.16
N PHE A 184 33.92 7.55 25.15
CA PHE A 184 34.32 6.56 26.15
C PHE A 184 35.82 6.32 26.17
N ILE A 185 36.46 6.14 24.99
CA ILE A 185 37.91 6.03 24.87
C ILE A 185 38.60 7.29 25.41
N SER A 186 38.11 8.46 25.05
CA SER A 186 38.65 9.74 25.52
C SER A 186 38.60 9.87 27.04
N MET A 187 37.48 9.47 27.66
CA MET A 187 37.34 9.47 29.12
C MET A 187 38.29 8.51 29.83
N LEU A 188 38.48 7.29 29.28
CA LEU A 188 39.45 6.33 29.80
C LEU A 188 40.90 6.86 29.74
N LEU A 189 41.25 7.54 28.65
CA LEU A 189 42.58 8.14 28.47
C LEU A 189 42.81 9.32 29.42
N LEU A 190 41.76 10.07 29.78
CA LEU A 190 41.85 11.17 30.73
C LEU A 190 41.99 10.71 32.18
N ASN A 191 41.09 9.83 32.65
CA ASN A 191 41.09 9.33 34.02
C ASN A 191 40.18 8.11 34.20
N ILE A 192 40.75 6.94 34.55
CA ILE A 192 40.00 5.70 34.74
C ILE A 192 39.04 5.75 35.93
N PRO A 193 39.44 6.19 37.16
CA PRO A 193 38.54 6.30 38.31
C PRO A 193 37.28 7.13 38.01
N LEU A 194 37.40 8.29 37.38
CA LEU A 194 36.26 9.13 37.02
C LEU A 194 35.36 8.49 35.97
N THR A 195 35.96 7.72 35.03
CA THR A 195 35.21 6.97 34.02
C THR A 195 34.34 5.89 34.67
N LEU A 196 34.83 5.21 35.70
CA LEU A 196 34.06 4.24 36.49
C LEU A 196 32.87 4.89 37.21
N VAL A 197 33.05 6.09 37.80
CA VAL A 197 31.95 6.86 38.40
C VAL A 197 30.88 7.18 37.36
N THR A 198 31.30 7.66 36.17
CA THR A 198 30.37 7.95 35.07
C THR A 198 29.61 6.71 34.62
N LEU A 199 30.29 5.57 34.44
CA LEU A 199 29.66 4.30 34.06
C LEU A 199 28.64 3.81 35.09
N ALA A 200 28.95 3.94 36.38
CA ALA A 200 27.99 3.62 37.45
C ALA A 200 26.73 4.49 37.33
N MET A 201 26.89 5.79 37.08
CA MET A 201 25.76 6.73 36.91
C MET A 201 24.97 6.46 35.63
N VAL A 202 25.63 6.05 34.52
CA VAL A 202 24.96 5.56 33.31
C VAL A 202 24.12 4.31 33.61
N GLY A 203 24.64 3.38 34.42
CA GLY A 203 23.88 2.23 34.91
C GLY A 203 22.61 2.64 35.64
N VAL A 204 22.69 3.65 36.53
CA VAL A 204 21.52 4.22 37.23
C VAL A 204 20.52 4.84 36.22
N THR A 205 21.01 5.60 35.23
CA THR A 205 20.17 6.19 34.18
C THR A 205 19.44 5.11 33.38
N LEU A 206 20.13 4.05 32.95
CA LEU A 206 19.52 2.95 32.21
C LEU A 206 18.48 2.20 33.04
N PHE A 207 18.75 1.99 34.34
CA PHE A 207 17.78 1.39 35.25
C PHE A 207 16.52 2.24 35.43
N ALA A 208 16.68 3.55 35.65
CA ALA A 208 15.58 4.50 35.79
C ALA A 208 14.76 4.56 34.48
N THR A 209 15.44 4.68 33.34
CA THR A 209 14.81 4.69 32.00
C THR A 209 14.02 3.40 31.75
N LYS A 210 14.57 2.24 32.08
CA LYS A 210 13.86 0.96 31.93
C LYS A 210 12.61 0.89 32.78
N LYS A 211 12.67 1.34 34.02
CA LYS A 211 11.55 1.28 34.99
C LYS A 211 10.44 2.25 34.63
N ILE A 212 10.79 3.52 34.39
CA ILE A 212 9.83 4.57 34.01
C ILE A 212 9.28 4.31 32.63
N GLY A 213 10.12 3.92 31.66
CA GLY A 213 9.73 3.62 30.30
C GLY A 213 8.76 2.44 30.18
N ALA A 214 8.95 1.39 30.98
CA ALA A 214 8.01 0.26 31.02
C ALA A 214 6.62 0.68 31.53
N LEU A 215 6.57 1.56 32.52
CA LEU A 215 5.33 2.09 33.06
C LEU A 215 4.64 3.02 32.04
N SER A 216 5.40 3.93 31.44
CA SER A 216 4.94 4.80 30.36
C SER A 216 4.37 4.01 29.18
N ALA A 217 5.08 2.97 28.71
CA ALA A 217 4.63 2.13 27.60
C ALA A 217 3.27 1.47 27.86
N ARG A 218 3.02 1.01 29.11
CA ARG A 218 1.73 0.42 29.50
C ARG A 218 0.58 1.42 29.34
N TYR A 219 0.76 2.64 29.80
CA TYR A 219 -0.27 3.68 29.70
C TYR A 219 -0.44 4.20 28.26
N PHE A 220 0.65 4.29 27.47
CA PHE A 220 0.53 4.63 26.06
C PHE A 220 -0.26 3.59 25.26
N ILE A 221 -0.11 2.29 25.56
CA ILE A 221 -0.93 1.24 24.94
C ILE A 221 -2.41 1.41 25.30
N ALA A 222 -2.72 1.71 26.58
CA ALA A 222 -4.09 1.98 27.01
C ALA A 222 -4.66 3.21 26.30
N GLN A 223 -3.93 4.31 26.25
CA GLN A 223 -4.31 5.53 25.53
C GLN A 223 -4.61 5.25 24.05
N GLN A 224 -3.76 4.48 23.35
CA GLN A 224 -3.98 4.14 21.94
C GLN A 224 -5.27 3.32 21.72
N LYS A 225 -5.56 2.41 22.66
CA LYS A 225 -6.82 1.66 22.63
C LYS A 225 -8.03 2.59 22.80
N ASP A 226 -7.97 3.51 23.76
CA ASP A 226 -9.06 4.43 24.03
C ASP A 226 -9.24 5.44 22.89
N ILE A 227 -8.15 5.94 22.26
CA ILE A 227 -8.22 6.75 21.02
C ILE A 227 -8.94 6.00 19.92
N ALA A 228 -8.60 4.71 19.69
CA ALA A 228 -9.25 3.91 18.68
C ALA A 228 -10.75 3.74 18.97
N THR A 229 -11.14 3.58 20.24
CA THR A 229 -12.54 3.48 20.65
C THR A 229 -13.30 4.78 20.42
N VAL A 230 -12.72 5.94 20.80
CA VAL A 230 -13.33 7.26 20.57
C VAL A 230 -13.47 7.54 19.07
N ASN A 231 -12.42 7.29 18.28
CA ASN A 231 -12.46 7.50 16.83
C ASN A 231 -13.50 6.60 16.15
N GLY A 232 -13.59 5.32 16.54
CA GLY A 232 -14.62 4.42 16.03
C GLY A 232 -16.03 4.90 16.34
N TYR A 233 -16.26 5.41 17.56
CA TYR A 233 -17.54 5.98 17.94
C TYR A 233 -17.89 7.25 17.14
N ILE A 234 -16.91 8.14 16.91
CA ILE A 234 -17.10 9.33 16.08
C ILE A 234 -17.48 8.93 14.65
N GLU A 235 -16.75 7.95 14.05
CA GLU A 235 -17.02 7.46 12.70
C GLU A 235 -18.43 6.84 12.61
N GLU A 236 -18.83 6.04 13.59
CA GLU A 236 -20.17 5.43 13.67
C GLU A 236 -21.26 6.52 13.73
N MET A 237 -21.09 7.51 14.61
CA MET A 237 -22.05 8.61 14.74
C MET A 237 -22.09 9.50 13.51
N MET A 238 -20.97 9.77 12.84
CA MET A 238 -20.94 10.51 11.58
C MET A 238 -21.70 9.77 10.47
N ASN A 239 -21.46 8.49 10.32
CA ASN A 239 -22.15 7.66 9.32
C ASN A 239 -23.64 7.50 9.65
N GLY A 240 -23.96 7.35 10.94
CA GLY A 240 -25.31 7.22 11.46
C GLY A 240 -26.05 8.54 11.73
N GLN A 241 -25.49 9.71 11.40
CA GLN A 241 -26.00 11.02 11.82
C GLN A 241 -27.48 11.25 11.43
N LYS A 242 -27.90 10.77 10.26
CA LYS A 242 -29.32 10.84 9.84
C LYS A 242 -30.25 10.06 10.78
N VAL A 243 -29.79 8.90 11.25
CA VAL A 243 -30.53 8.04 12.19
C VAL A 243 -30.63 8.72 13.55
N VAL A 244 -29.49 9.22 14.07
CA VAL A 244 -29.43 9.96 15.34
C VAL A 244 -30.42 11.13 15.31
N LYS A 245 -30.46 11.92 14.21
CA LYS A 245 -31.36 13.07 14.05
C LYS A 245 -32.83 12.68 13.96
N VAL A 246 -33.16 11.63 13.17
CA VAL A 246 -34.57 11.22 12.99
C VAL A 246 -35.16 10.66 14.28
N PHE A 247 -34.34 9.96 15.10
CA PHE A 247 -34.80 9.38 16.36
C PHE A 247 -34.52 10.25 17.60
N THR A 248 -33.98 11.46 17.42
CA THR A 248 -33.69 12.43 18.50
C THR A 248 -32.81 11.86 19.62
N HIS A 249 -31.75 11.10 19.24
CA HIS A 249 -30.81 10.44 20.18
C HIS A 249 -29.53 11.26 20.41
N GLU A 250 -29.54 12.59 20.17
CA GLU A 250 -28.36 13.44 20.31
C GLU A 250 -27.83 13.50 21.74
N GLU A 251 -28.70 13.62 22.74
CA GLU A 251 -28.29 13.72 24.14
C GLU A 251 -27.62 12.43 24.63
N GLU A 252 -28.17 11.27 24.25
CA GLU A 252 -27.61 9.97 24.60
C GLU A 252 -26.24 9.75 23.90
N SER A 253 -26.15 10.11 22.62
CA SER A 253 -24.89 10.04 21.86
C SER A 253 -23.82 10.96 22.48
N ILE A 254 -24.19 12.16 22.94
CA ILE A 254 -23.26 13.07 23.65
C ILE A 254 -22.84 12.50 25.00
N ALA A 255 -23.75 11.89 25.74
CA ALA A 255 -23.43 11.28 27.03
C ALA A 255 -22.43 10.11 26.88
N ASP A 256 -22.65 9.25 25.89
CA ASP A 256 -21.74 8.15 25.58
C ASP A 256 -20.39 8.64 25.10
N PHE A 257 -20.35 9.65 24.21
CA PHE A 257 -19.10 10.27 23.79
C PHE A 257 -18.31 10.83 25.00
N ASN A 258 -18.98 11.57 25.87
CA ASN A 258 -18.34 12.15 27.06
C ASN A 258 -17.74 11.05 27.95
N ARG A 259 -18.45 9.94 28.18
CA ARG A 259 -17.95 8.80 28.95
C ARG A 259 -16.68 8.20 28.32
N LEU A 260 -16.67 8.00 27.01
CA LEU A 260 -15.50 7.47 26.28
C LEU A 260 -14.34 8.47 26.27
N ASN A 261 -14.63 9.76 26.13
CA ASN A 261 -13.64 10.83 26.16
C ASN A 261 -13.01 11.03 27.54
N ASP A 262 -13.79 10.88 28.60
CA ASP A 262 -13.28 10.88 30.00
C ASP A 262 -12.33 9.70 30.24
N GLN A 263 -12.67 8.50 29.73
CA GLN A 263 -11.79 7.35 29.80
C GLN A 263 -10.47 7.61 29.06
N LEU A 264 -10.54 8.18 27.85
CA LEU A 264 -9.37 8.59 27.07
C LEU A 264 -8.55 9.65 27.83
N PHE A 265 -9.21 10.64 28.43
CA PHE A 265 -8.53 11.66 29.24
C PHE A 265 -7.69 11.03 30.37
N HIS A 266 -8.25 10.10 31.12
CA HIS A 266 -7.52 9.43 32.23
C HIS A 266 -6.33 8.59 31.70
N SER A 267 -6.50 7.89 30.61
CA SER A 267 -5.41 7.12 29.99
C SER A 267 -4.32 8.02 29.42
N ALA A 268 -4.69 9.13 28.79
CA ALA A 268 -3.77 10.11 28.23
C ALA A 268 -3.01 10.89 29.31
N ASP A 269 -3.69 11.30 30.38
CA ASP A 269 -3.06 11.97 31.53
C ASP A 269 -1.97 11.10 32.15
N ASN A 270 -2.27 9.82 32.43
CA ASN A 270 -1.29 8.88 32.97
C ASN A 270 -0.15 8.61 31.99
N ALA A 271 -0.43 8.43 30.69
CA ALA A 271 0.59 8.21 29.68
C ALA A 271 1.57 9.39 29.59
N ASN A 272 1.03 10.62 29.54
CA ASN A 272 1.82 11.84 29.47
C ASN A 272 2.58 12.13 30.77
N LYS A 273 1.99 11.87 31.93
CA LYS A 273 2.63 12.01 33.23
C LYS A 273 3.91 11.18 33.35
N PHE A 274 3.85 9.90 32.99
CA PHE A 274 5.02 9.04 33.03
C PHE A 274 5.95 9.24 31.82
N GLY A 275 5.43 9.61 30.64
CA GLY A 275 6.23 9.94 29.47
C GLY A 275 7.09 11.18 29.67
N ASN A 276 6.49 12.26 30.19
CA ASN A 276 7.15 13.55 30.33
C ASN A 276 8.13 13.62 31.51
N ILE A 277 7.98 12.77 32.53
CA ILE A 277 8.89 12.74 33.68
C ILE A 277 10.26 12.11 33.38
N LEU A 278 10.34 11.31 32.31
CA LEU A 278 11.56 10.58 31.94
C LEU A 278 12.73 11.50 31.60
N MET A 279 12.49 12.54 30.78
CA MET A 279 13.54 13.49 30.38
C MET A 279 14.08 14.29 31.56
N PRO A 280 13.26 14.93 32.43
CA PRO A 280 13.72 15.60 33.64
C PRO A 280 14.50 14.69 34.60
N VAL A 281 14.03 13.46 34.83
CA VAL A 281 14.73 12.51 35.71
C VAL A 281 16.12 12.17 35.16
N ASN A 282 16.22 11.86 33.89
CA ASN A 282 17.52 11.57 33.25
C ASN A 282 18.45 12.78 33.27
N ALA A 283 17.92 14.00 33.07
CA ALA A 283 18.71 15.22 33.17
C ALA A 283 19.27 15.44 34.58
N GLN A 284 18.46 15.20 35.64
CA GLN A 284 18.92 15.34 37.03
C GLN A 284 19.93 14.26 37.41
N ILE A 285 19.76 13.01 36.95
CA ILE A 285 20.79 11.96 37.16
C ILE A 285 22.10 12.38 36.49
N GLY A 286 22.04 12.97 35.27
CA GLY A 286 23.20 13.53 34.58
C GLY A 286 23.87 14.68 35.37
N ASN A 287 23.08 15.58 35.96
CA ASN A 287 23.59 16.66 36.79
C ASN A 287 24.25 16.12 38.08
N ILE A 288 23.68 15.10 38.72
CA ILE A 288 24.28 14.42 39.87
C ILE A 288 25.62 13.78 39.47
N SER A 289 25.66 13.09 38.31
CA SER A 289 26.90 12.53 37.75
C SER A 289 27.97 13.60 37.58
N TYR A 290 27.59 14.74 37.00
CA TYR A 290 28.50 15.88 36.80
C TYR A 290 29.05 16.40 38.16
N VAL A 291 28.21 16.61 39.14
CA VAL A 291 28.63 17.08 40.51
C VAL A 291 29.55 16.05 41.16
N LEU A 292 29.22 14.77 41.11
CA LEU A 292 30.08 13.72 41.68
C LEU A 292 31.46 13.70 41.00
N CYS A 293 31.49 13.77 39.68
CA CYS A 293 32.73 13.85 38.90
C CYS A 293 33.52 15.14 39.20
N ALA A 294 32.85 16.29 39.44
CA ALA A 294 33.49 17.53 39.79
C ALA A 294 34.13 17.47 41.19
N ILE A 295 33.45 16.90 42.19
CA ILE A 295 33.98 16.71 43.54
C ILE A 295 35.18 15.76 43.52
N VAL A 296 35.00 14.54 43.01
CA VAL A 296 36.06 13.51 42.96
C VAL A 296 37.23 14.01 42.12
N GLY A 297 36.96 14.56 40.93
CA GLY A 297 37.96 15.10 40.03
C GLY A 297 38.70 16.33 40.61
N GLY A 298 37.99 17.19 41.35
CA GLY A 298 38.60 18.31 42.09
C GLY A 298 39.58 17.84 43.14
N ILE A 299 39.22 16.82 43.93
CA ILE A 299 40.12 16.20 44.92
C ILE A 299 41.36 15.61 44.24
N LEU A 300 41.18 14.93 43.12
CA LEU A 300 42.30 14.34 42.36
C LEU A 300 43.20 15.42 41.72
N ALA A 301 42.64 16.51 41.21
CA ALA A 301 43.40 17.60 40.59
C ALA A 301 44.16 18.44 41.61
N LEU A 302 43.53 18.78 42.77
CA LEU A 302 44.19 19.52 43.85
C LEU A 302 45.24 18.70 44.58
N GLY A 303 44.98 17.39 44.75
CA GLY A 303 45.93 16.46 45.38
C GLY A 303 47.10 16.04 44.48
N GLY A 304 47.09 16.42 43.19
CA GLY A 304 48.16 16.05 42.24
C GLY A 304 48.24 14.57 41.89
N TYR A 305 47.20 13.79 42.23
CA TYR A 305 47.22 12.32 42.06
C TYR A 305 47.24 11.93 40.58
N GLY A 306 48.25 11.16 40.19
CA GLY A 306 48.39 10.62 38.83
C GLY A 306 48.55 11.69 37.71
N GLY A 307 49.01 12.90 38.06
CA GLY A 307 49.20 13.98 37.07
C GLY A 307 47.87 14.49 36.47
N PHE A 308 46.77 14.37 37.24
CA PHE A 308 45.45 14.90 36.82
C PHE A 308 45.40 16.42 37.07
N THR A 309 45.11 17.18 36.02
CA THR A 309 45.18 18.63 35.99
C THR A 309 43.79 19.26 35.94
N LEU A 310 43.68 20.58 36.17
CA LEU A 310 42.41 21.32 36.02
C LEU A 310 41.89 21.30 34.59
N GLY A 311 42.75 21.35 33.60
CA GLY A 311 42.35 21.22 32.21
C GLY A 311 41.79 19.83 31.88
N LYS A 312 42.43 18.75 32.44
CA LYS A 312 41.87 17.38 32.31
C LYS A 312 40.51 17.27 32.98
N LEU A 313 40.32 17.90 34.15
CA LEU A 313 39.03 17.93 34.83
C LEU A 313 37.96 18.61 33.97
N ALA A 314 38.24 19.79 33.43
CA ALA A 314 37.31 20.55 32.59
C ALA A 314 36.89 19.74 31.32
N SER A 315 37.85 19.10 30.64
CA SER A 315 37.58 18.22 29.51
C SER A 315 36.74 17.00 29.91
N PHE A 316 37.07 16.36 31.05
CA PHE A 316 36.34 15.21 31.56
C PHE A 316 34.88 15.56 31.88
N LEU A 317 34.62 16.69 32.55
CA LEU A 317 33.28 17.15 32.87
C LEU A 317 32.45 17.46 31.61
N THR A 318 33.10 17.99 30.56
CA THR A 318 32.46 18.21 29.26
C THR A 318 32.07 16.89 28.60
N TYR A 319 32.95 15.88 28.60
CA TYR A 319 32.65 14.54 28.10
C TYR A 319 31.54 13.86 28.91
N ASN A 320 31.56 13.94 30.27
CA ASN A 320 30.54 13.39 31.11
C ASN A 320 29.14 13.95 30.76
N LYS A 321 29.05 15.27 30.55
CA LYS A 321 27.80 15.93 30.15
C LYS A 321 27.34 15.50 28.74
N SER A 322 28.29 15.33 27.81
CA SER A 322 28.01 14.95 26.42
C SER A 322 27.70 13.46 26.24
N PHE A 323 28.07 12.58 27.19
CA PHE A 323 28.00 11.13 27.05
C PHE A 323 26.56 10.59 27.06
N GLY A 324 25.66 11.21 27.81
CA GLY A 324 24.28 10.75 27.96
C GLY A 324 23.42 10.96 26.72
N GLN A 325 23.68 12.00 25.94
CA GLN A 325 22.86 12.38 24.78
C GLN A 325 22.90 11.32 23.64
N PRO A 326 24.06 10.81 23.20
CA PRO A 326 24.10 9.76 22.17
C PRO A 326 23.42 8.45 22.59
N ILE A 327 23.42 8.11 23.89
CA ILE A 327 22.75 6.91 24.41
C ILE A 327 21.22 7.03 24.25
N ASN A 328 20.67 8.19 24.60
CA ASN A 328 19.24 8.45 24.42
C ASN A 328 18.84 8.44 22.92
N GLN A 329 19.65 9.07 22.07
CA GLN A 329 19.44 9.08 20.61
C GLN A 329 19.49 7.65 20.03
N LEU A 330 20.44 6.82 20.46
CA LEU A 330 20.54 5.42 20.03
C LEU A 330 19.22 4.67 20.29
N SER A 331 18.65 4.82 21.47
CA SER A 331 17.38 4.17 21.84
C SER A 331 16.22 4.64 20.98
N MET A 332 16.15 5.93 20.67
CA MET A 332 15.11 6.49 19.77
C MET A 332 15.27 5.97 18.35
N GLN A 333 16.49 5.95 17.81
CA GLN A 333 16.75 5.47 16.45
C GLN A 333 16.48 3.97 16.30
N LEU A 334 16.78 3.15 17.30
CA LEU A 334 16.42 1.73 17.30
C LEU A 334 14.91 1.53 17.15
N ASN A 335 14.12 2.32 17.87
CA ASN A 335 12.66 2.24 17.73
C ASN A 335 12.18 2.62 16.32
N ASN A 336 12.71 3.70 15.75
CA ASN A 336 12.38 4.13 14.39
C ASN A 336 12.79 3.08 13.35
N ILE A 337 13.95 2.45 13.52
CA ILE A 337 14.41 1.36 12.65
C ILE A 337 13.46 0.17 12.72
N VAL A 338 13.01 -0.24 13.91
CA VAL A 338 12.06 -1.36 14.08
C VAL A 338 10.72 -1.05 13.40
N MET A 339 10.22 0.19 13.54
CA MET A 339 8.99 0.61 12.86
C MET A 339 9.13 0.59 11.33
N ALA A 340 10.25 1.09 10.81
CA ALA A 340 10.53 1.07 9.38
C ALA A 340 10.72 -0.35 8.82
N LEU A 341 11.30 -1.25 9.60
CA LEU A 341 11.40 -2.66 9.21
C LEU A 341 10.02 -3.31 9.09
N ALA A 342 9.08 -2.98 9.97
CA ALA A 342 7.71 -3.48 9.83
C ALA A 342 7.01 -2.97 8.56
N GLY A 343 7.22 -1.71 8.18
CA GLY A 343 6.78 -1.18 6.89
C GLY A 343 7.48 -1.87 5.71
N SER A 344 8.80 -2.10 5.83
CA SER A 344 9.57 -2.82 4.80
C SER A 344 9.09 -4.25 4.61
N GLU A 345 8.61 -4.93 5.65
CA GLU A 345 8.04 -6.29 5.54
C GLU A 345 6.82 -6.29 4.61
N ARG A 346 5.93 -5.29 4.72
CA ARG A 346 4.75 -5.16 3.85
C ARG A 346 5.15 -4.77 2.41
N ILE A 347 6.11 -3.86 2.26
CA ILE A 347 6.65 -3.47 0.95
C ILE A 347 7.22 -4.69 0.21
N PHE A 348 8.08 -5.46 0.90
CA PHE A 348 8.67 -6.65 0.29
C PHE A 348 7.67 -7.80 0.12
N ALA A 349 6.64 -7.90 0.96
CA ALA A 349 5.56 -8.85 0.76
C ALA A 349 4.79 -8.58 -0.55
N LEU A 350 4.54 -7.30 -0.86
CA LEU A 350 3.94 -6.91 -2.14
C LEU A 350 4.85 -7.25 -3.32
N ILE A 351 6.17 -6.96 -3.23
CA ILE A 351 7.15 -7.25 -4.30
C ILE A 351 7.37 -8.76 -4.50
N ASP A 352 7.22 -9.57 -3.44
CA ASP A 352 7.43 -11.02 -3.46
C ASP A 352 6.15 -11.81 -3.78
N GLU A 353 4.99 -11.14 -3.88
CA GLU A 353 3.74 -11.80 -4.27
C GLU A 353 3.90 -12.41 -5.65
N GLN A 354 3.24 -13.54 -5.90
CA GLN A 354 3.37 -14.22 -7.19
C GLN A 354 2.61 -13.47 -8.28
N PRO A 355 3.26 -13.11 -9.40
CA PRO A 355 2.59 -12.49 -10.54
C PRO A 355 1.57 -13.45 -11.15
N GLU A 356 0.67 -12.91 -11.95
CA GLU A 356 -0.31 -13.72 -12.68
C GLU A 356 0.41 -14.70 -13.62
N VAL A 357 0.19 -16.00 -13.41
CA VAL A 357 0.79 -17.04 -14.25
C VAL A 357 0.01 -17.16 -15.57
N ASP A 358 0.71 -17.12 -16.70
CA ASP A 358 0.15 -17.36 -18.02
C ASP A 358 0.98 -18.38 -18.81
N ASP A 359 0.50 -19.62 -18.81
CA ASP A 359 1.11 -20.72 -19.57
C ASP A 359 0.48 -20.90 -20.98
N GLY A 360 -0.32 -19.92 -21.41
CA GLY A 360 -0.98 -19.91 -22.72
C GLY A 360 0.01 -19.82 -23.88
N TYR A 361 -0.24 -20.57 -24.93
CA TYR A 361 0.58 -20.59 -26.16
C TYR A 361 -0.22 -20.33 -27.43
N VAL A 362 -1.54 -20.33 -27.36
CA VAL A 362 -2.42 -19.91 -28.43
C VAL A 362 -2.55 -18.40 -28.42
N THR A 363 -2.33 -17.76 -29.57
CA THR A 363 -2.33 -16.30 -29.69
C THR A 363 -3.43 -15.81 -30.63
N LEU A 364 -3.92 -14.59 -30.40
CA LEU A 364 -4.87 -13.94 -31.27
C LEU A 364 -4.13 -13.17 -32.39
N VAL A 365 -4.47 -13.44 -33.64
CA VAL A 365 -3.85 -12.80 -34.82
C VAL A 365 -4.91 -12.24 -35.75
N ARG A 366 -4.55 -11.19 -36.47
CA ARG A 366 -5.37 -10.72 -37.62
C ARG A 366 -5.31 -11.76 -38.71
N ALA A 367 -6.45 -12.05 -39.34
CA ALA A 367 -6.57 -13.09 -40.32
C ALA A 367 -7.29 -12.60 -41.59
N ARG A 368 -7.12 -13.31 -42.67
CA ARG A 368 -7.90 -13.16 -43.88
C ARG A 368 -8.21 -14.53 -44.49
N GLN A 369 -9.25 -14.61 -45.29
CA GLN A 369 -9.58 -15.83 -45.97
C GLN A 369 -8.95 -15.84 -47.36
N GLU A 370 -8.08 -16.82 -47.66
CA GLU A 370 -7.46 -17.05 -48.96
C GLU A 370 -7.74 -18.48 -49.41
N ASN A 371 -8.33 -18.63 -50.59
CA ASN A 371 -8.65 -19.94 -51.17
C ASN A 371 -9.43 -20.89 -50.24
N GLY A 372 -10.28 -20.36 -49.38
CA GLY A 372 -11.06 -21.13 -48.40
C GLY A 372 -10.30 -21.51 -47.13
N GLN A 373 -9.07 -21.05 -46.97
CA GLN A 373 -8.27 -21.23 -45.76
C GLN A 373 -8.06 -19.91 -45.05
N ILE A 374 -7.99 -19.95 -43.70
CA ILE A 374 -7.67 -18.79 -42.86
C ILE A 374 -6.16 -18.67 -42.78
N VAL A 375 -5.63 -17.50 -43.11
CA VAL A 375 -4.21 -17.18 -43.04
C VAL A 375 -3.97 -15.92 -42.25
N GLU A 376 -2.83 -15.84 -41.57
CA GLU A 376 -2.41 -14.66 -40.79
C GLU A 376 -2.21 -13.45 -41.72
N SER A 377 -2.68 -12.27 -41.31
CA SER A 377 -2.54 -11.00 -42.05
C SER A 377 -1.90 -9.94 -41.17
N LYS A 378 -1.02 -9.11 -41.73
CA LYS A 378 -0.50 -7.91 -41.07
C LYS A 378 -1.42 -6.70 -41.21
N GLU A 379 -2.37 -6.77 -42.15
CA GLU A 379 -3.29 -5.67 -42.44
C GLU A 379 -4.54 -5.74 -41.53
N ARG A 380 -5.23 -4.60 -41.36
CA ARG A 380 -6.53 -4.53 -40.65
C ARG A 380 -7.62 -5.09 -41.58
N THR A 381 -7.93 -6.36 -41.44
CA THR A 381 -8.93 -7.06 -42.26
C THR A 381 -10.32 -7.08 -41.63
N GLY A 382 -10.45 -6.72 -40.35
CA GLY A 382 -11.68 -6.90 -39.57
C GLY A 382 -11.93 -8.35 -39.14
N MET A 383 -11.09 -9.31 -39.55
CA MET A 383 -11.17 -10.71 -39.18
C MET A 383 -10.05 -11.08 -38.21
N TRP A 384 -10.37 -11.85 -37.20
CA TRP A 384 -9.43 -12.36 -36.20
C TRP A 384 -9.47 -13.89 -36.16
N ALA A 385 -8.34 -14.51 -35.83
CA ALA A 385 -8.24 -15.96 -35.67
C ALA A 385 -7.28 -16.32 -34.55
N TRP A 386 -7.56 -17.45 -33.92
CA TRP A 386 -6.67 -18.11 -32.98
C TRP A 386 -5.58 -18.84 -33.73
N LYS A 387 -4.32 -18.47 -33.48
CA LYS A 387 -3.15 -19.19 -33.97
C LYS A 387 -2.77 -20.24 -32.95
N HIS A 388 -3.14 -21.48 -33.25
CA HIS A 388 -2.87 -22.63 -32.38
C HIS A 388 -1.68 -23.41 -32.91
N THR A 389 -0.52 -23.27 -32.28
CA THR A 389 0.67 -24.05 -32.59
C THR A 389 0.64 -25.35 -31.80
N HIS A 390 0.54 -26.50 -32.44
CA HIS A 390 0.56 -27.80 -31.81
C HIS A 390 1.95 -28.10 -31.23
N GLN A 391 2.04 -28.39 -29.93
CA GLN A 391 3.31 -28.67 -29.27
C GLN A 391 3.92 -30.02 -29.69
N ALA A 392 3.12 -30.94 -30.23
CA ALA A 392 3.57 -32.27 -30.59
C ALA A 392 4.37 -32.35 -31.92
N ASP A 393 3.98 -31.57 -32.92
CA ASP A 393 4.54 -31.61 -34.27
C ASP A 393 4.90 -30.25 -34.86
N GLY A 394 4.61 -29.15 -34.12
CA GLY A 394 4.86 -27.78 -34.56
C GLY A 394 3.91 -27.29 -35.65
N SER A 395 2.87 -28.05 -36.03
CA SER A 395 1.84 -27.60 -36.96
C SER A 395 1.07 -26.40 -36.41
N VAL A 396 0.58 -25.55 -37.28
CA VAL A 396 -0.18 -24.33 -36.91
C VAL A 396 -1.55 -24.40 -37.54
N ASP A 397 -2.58 -24.38 -36.67
CA ASP A 397 -3.96 -24.25 -37.10
C ASP A 397 -4.46 -22.83 -36.84
N TYR A 398 -5.26 -22.31 -37.76
CA TYR A 398 -5.95 -21.04 -37.62
C TYR A 398 -7.45 -21.29 -37.43
N ILE A 399 -7.99 -20.93 -36.27
CA ILE A 399 -9.40 -21.09 -35.94
C ILE A 399 -10.02 -19.69 -35.90
N GLU A 400 -11.08 -19.48 -36.68
CA GLU A 400 -11.78 -18.18 -36.72
C GLU A 400 -12.32 -17.81 -35.34
N LEU A 401 -12.12 -16.58 -34.93
CA LEU A 401 -12.68 -16.03 -33.70
C LEU A 401 -14.17 -15.76 -33.91
N LYS A 402 -15.04 -16.59 -33.34
CA LYS A 402 -16.52 -16.51 -33.47
C LYS A 402 -17.23 -16.23 -32.15
N GLY A 403 -16.60 -16.56 -31.02
CA GLY A 403 -17.18 -16.39 -29.72
C GLY A 403 -18.08 -17.54 -29.26
N ASP A 404 -17.72 -18.79 -29.62
CA ASP A 404 -18.35 -19.98 -29.06
C ASP A 404 -17.74 -20.29 -27.69
N VAL A 405 -18.56 -20.34 -26.63
CA VAL A 405 -18.08 -20.58 -25.25
C VAL A 405 -18.81 -21.78 -24.65
N VAL A 406 -18.03 -22.76 -24.19
CA VAL A 406 -18.56 -24.01 -23.61
C VAL A 406 -17.90 -24.29 -22.26
N PHE A 407 -18.69 -24.50 -21.24
CA PHE A 407 -18.30 -25.07 -19.95
C PHE A 407 -18.70 -26.55 -19.93
N ASP A 408 -17.80 -27.40 -19.48
CA ASP A 408 -17.89 -28.84 -19.48
C ASP A 408 -17.47 -29.34 -18.11
N ASP A 409 -18.46 -29.70 -17.27
CA ASP A 409 -18.33 -30.23 -15.91
C ASP A 409 -17.42 -29.36 -15.00
N VAL A 410 -17.71 -28.05 -14.93
CA VAL A 410 -16.82 -27.09 -14.25
C VAL A 410 -17.13 -26.98 -12.76
N ASP A 411 -16.12 -27.30 -11.94
CA ASP A 411 -16.09 -27.01 -10.51
C ASP A 411 -15.12 -25.85 -10.20
N PHE A 412 -15.55 -24.93 -9.31
CA PHE A 412 -14.73 -23.80 -8.92
C PHE A 412 -15.02 -23.29 -7.52
N GLY A 413 -13.96 -22.88 -6.79
CA GLY A 413 -14.02 -22.15 -5.51
C GLY A 413 -12.90 -21.14 -5.40
N TYR A 414 -13.19 -19.97 -4.83
CA TYR A 414 -12.19 -18.92 -4.57
C TYR A 414 -11.15 -19.33 -3.53
N VAL A 415 -11.54 -20.24 -2.63
CA VAL A 415 -10.67 -20.87 -1.63
C VAL A 415 -10.89 -22.38 -1.68
N PRO A 416 -9.84 -23.20 -1.42
CA PRO A 416 -9.92 -24.66 -1.58
C PRO A 416 -11.02 -25.33 -0.74
N GLU A 417 -11.36 -24.71 0.40
CA GLU A 417 -12.32 -25.29 1.37
C GLU A 417 -13.79 -25.02 0.99
N LYS A 418 -14.04 -24.14 0.01
CA LYS A 418 -15.40 -23.74 -0.34
C LYS A 418 -15.59 -23.68 -1.85
N THR A 419 -16.17 -24.72 -2.41
CA THR A 419 -16.63 -24.73 -3.81
C THR A 419 -17.85 -23.83 -3.97
N VAL A 420 -17.87 -23.03 -5.02
CA VAL A 420 -18.91 -22.05 -5.36
C VAL A 420 -19.71 -22.49 -6.58
N LEU A 421 -19.06 -23.12 -7.56
CA LEU A 421 -19.71 -23.71 -8.73
C LEU A 421 -19.53 -25.22 -8.69
N HIS A 422 -20.60 -25.97 -9.01
CA HIS A 422 -20.64 -27.43 -8.93
C HIS A 422 -21.17 -28.03 -10.24
N ASN A 423 -20.33 -28.77 -10.97
CA ASN A 423 -20.67 -29.47 -12.19
C ASN A 423 -21.44 -28.55 -13.16
N VAL A 424 -20.86 -27.41 -13.50
CA VAL A 424 -21.53 -26.43 -14.35
C VAL A 424 -21.30 -26.78 -15.82
N ASP A 425 -22.41 -27.14 -16.50
CA ASP A 425 -22.50 -27.32 -17.93
C ASP A 425 -23.28 -26.17 -18.56
N LEU A 426 -22.63 -25.41 -19.45
CA LEU A 426 -23.28 -24.40 -20.25
C LEU A 426 -22.59 -24.22 -21.61
N TYR A 427 -23.36 -23.79 -22.58
CA TYR A 427 -22.82 -23.45 -23.91
C TYR A 427 -23.49 -22.18 -24.44
N ALA A 428 -22.73 -21.38 -25.16
CA ALA A 428 -23.16 -20.18 -25.86
C ALA A 428 -22.66 -20.26 -27.31
N THR A 429 -23.57 -20.29 -28.25
CA THR A 429 -23.24 -20.26 -29.67
C THR A 429 -22.97 -18.83 -30.15
N PRO A 430 -22.18 -18.64 -31.23
CA PRO A 430 -21.89 -17.32 -31.78
C PRO A 430 -23.16 -16.47 -32.02
N GLY A 431 -23.14 -15.24 -31.49
CA GLY A 431 -24.25 -14.30 -31.62
C GLY A 431 -25.41 -14.52 -30.66
N GLN A 432 -25.35 -15.52 -29.77
CA GLN A 432 -26.41 -15.85 -28.82
C GLN A 432 -26.37 -14.94 -27.58
N LYS A 433 -27.52 -14.46 -27.15
CA LYS A 433 -27.69 -13.70 -25.90
C LYS A 433 -28.12 -14.62 -24.77
N ILE A 434 -27.30 -14.77 -23.74
CA ILE A 434 -27.55 -15.61 -22.57
C ILE A 434 -27.75 -14.75 -21.33
N ALA A 435 -28.87 -14.94 -20.63
CA ALA A 435 -29.14 -14.28 -19.36
C ALA A 435 -28.90 -15.25 -18.19
N PHE A 436 -28.11 -14.82 -17.21
CA PHE A 436 -27.98 -15.50 -15.94
C PHE A 436 -28.98 -14.93 -14.91
N VAL A 437 -29.78 -15.83 -14.35
CA VAL A 437 -30.81 -15.50 -13.34
C VAL A 437 -30.58 -16.36 -12.08
N GLY A 438 -30.84 -15.81 -10.91
CA GLY A 438 -30.68 -16.52 -9.62
C GLY A 438 -30.48 -15.54 -8.47
N SER A 439 -30.56 -16.02 -7.25
CA SER A 439 -30.36 -15.24 -6.04
C SER A 439 -28.93 -14.67 -5.95
N THR A 440 -28.75 -13.67 -5.07
CA THR A 440 -27.40 -13.17 -4.75
C THR A 440 -26.56 -14.32 -4.19
N GLY A 441 -25.32 -14.46 -4.69
CA GLY A 441 -24.43 -15.58 -4.29
C GLY A 441 -24.67 -16.90 -5.05
N ALA A 442 -25.59 -16.96 -6.03
CA ALA A 442 -25.84 -18.19 -6.82
C ALA A 442 -24.69 -18.57 -7.78
N GLY A 443 -23.65 -17.72 -7.95
CA GLY A 443 -22.49 -18.01 -8.80
C GLY A 443 -22.47 -17.27 -10.15
N LYS A 444 -23.41 -16.34 -10.41
CA LYS A 444 -23.50 -15.59 -11.68
C LYS A 444 -22.20 -14.85 -12.04
N THR A 445 -21.73 -13.99 -11.14
CA THR A 445 -20.47 -13.23 -11.31
C THR A 445 -19.24 -14.16 -11.36
N THR A 446 -19.30 -15.31 -10.69
CA THR A 446 -18.22 -16.30 -10.74
C THR A 446 -18.05 -16.87 -12.14
N ILE A 447 -19.16 -17.20 -12.86
CA ILE A 447 -19.10 -17.66 -14.25
C ILE A 447 -18.45 -16.60 -15.15
N THR A 448 -18.83 -15.34 -15.02
CA THR A 448 -18.25 -14.25 -15.82
C THR A 448 -16.76 -14.03 -15.51
N ASN A 449 -16.34 -14.16 -14.25
CA ASN A 449 -14.93 -14.11 -13.85
C ASN A 449 -14.11 -15.25 -14.48
N LEU A 450 -14.70 -16.44 -14.64
CA LEU A 450 -14.05 -17.58 -15.27
C LEU A 450 -13.95 -17.42 -16.79
N ILE A 451 -14.95 -16.82 -17.47
CA ILE A 451 -14.87 -16.50 -18.90
C ILE A 451 -13.72 -15.53 -19.18
N ASN A 452 -13.53 -14.52 -18.31
CA ASN A 452 -12.40 -13.56 -18.39
C ASN A 452 -11.05 -14.17 -17.94
N ARG A 453 -11.08 -15.40 -17.44
CA ARG A 453 -9.90 -16.07 -16.85
C ARG A 453 -9.19 -15.19 -15.81
N PHE A 454 -9.97 -14.49 -14.99
CA PHE A 454 -9.45 -13.82 -13.78
C PHE A 454 -9.07 -14.84 -12.71
N TYR A 455 -9.65 -16.04 -12.80
CA TYR A 455 -9.35 -17.20 -11.99
C TYR A 455 -9.29 -18.44 -12.88
N ASP A 456 -8.37 -19.34 -12.57
CA ASP A 456 -8.29 -20.64 -13.24
C ASP A 456 -9.17 -21.67 -12.49
N ILE A 457 -9.85 -22.55 -13.24
CA ILE A 457 -10.75 -23.59 -12.70
C ILE A 457 -9.95 -24.70 -12.02
N GLN A 458 -10.57 -25.38 -11.06
CA GLN A 458 -9.99 -26.51 -10.35
C GLN A 458 -10.27 -27.84 -11.05
N ASP A 459 -11.48 -28.01 -11.61
CA ASP A 459 -11.86 -29.19 -12.37
C ASP A 459 -12.78 -28.83 -13.54
N GLY A 460 -12.90 -29.74 -14.53
CA GLY A 460 -13.65 -29.49 -15.74
C GLY A 460 -12.86 -28.81 -16.86
N LYS A 461 -13.56 -28.25 -17.84
CA LYS A 461 -12.96 -27.52 -18.97
C LYS A 461 -13.84 -26.38 -19.41
N ILE A 462 -13.20 -25.23 -19.71
CA ILE A 462 -13.85 -24.13 -20.42
C ILE A 462 -13.19 -24.03 -21.79
N ARG A 463 -13.99 -24.05 -22.86
CA ARG A 463 -13.53 -23.92 -24.23
C ARG A 463 -14.04 -22.62 -24.84
N TYR A 464 -13.18 -21.97 -25.60
CA TYR A 464 -13.49 -20.80 -26.40
C TYR A 464 -13.14 -21.12 -27.86
N ASP A 465 -14.13 -21.08 -28.76
CA ASP A 465 -14.02 -21.54 -30.15
C ASP A 465 -13.41 -22.96 -30.25
N GLY A 466 -13.80 -23.84 -29.34
CA GLY A 466 -13.31 -25.22 -29.27
C GLY A 466 -11.93 -25.38 -28.60
N ILE A 467 -11.21 -24.30 -28.31
CA ILE A 467 -9.90 -24.30 -27.66
C ILE A 467 -10.09 -24.21 -26.13
N ASN A 468 -9.38 -25.04 -25.35
CA ASN A 468 -9.35 -24.86 -23.90
C ASN A 468 -8.73 -23.52 -23.54
N ILE A 469 -9.44 -22.68 -22.77
CA ILE A 469 -9.00 -21.32 -22.43
C ILE A 469 -7.64 -21.28 -21.71
N ASN A 470 -7.26 -22.35 -21.01
CA ASN A 470 -5.94 -22.45 -20.37
C ASN A 470 -4.77 -22.49 -21.35
N LYS A 471 -5.04 -22.83 -22.63
CA LYS A 471 -4.05 -22.83 -23.72
C LYS A 471 -3.93 -21.47 -24.39
N ILE A 472 -4.91 -20.59 -24.25
CA ILE A 472 -4.95 -19.26 -24.84
C ILE A 472 -4.17 -18.30 -23.92
N LYS A 473 -3.33 -17.43 -24.47
CA LYS A 473 -2.70 -16.36 -23.69
C LYS A 473 -3.76 -15.46 -23.07
N LYS A 474 -3.60 -15.12 -21.79
CA LYS A 474 -4.59 -14.34 -21.04
C LYS A 474 -4.85 -12.97 -21.66
N ASP A 475 -3.79 -12.28 -22.10
CA ASP A 475 -3.92 -10.99 -22.76
C ASP A 475 -4.72 -11.09 -24.07
N ASP A 476 -4.46 -12.10 -24.87
CA ASP A 476 -5.15 -12.35 -26.15
C ASP A 476 -6.62 -12.79 -25.92
N LEU A 477 -6.87 -13.59 -24.88
CA LEU A 477 -8.23 -13.95 -24.47
C LEU A 477 -9.02 -12.70 -24.07
N ARG A 478 -8.46 -11.88 -23.16
CA ARG A 478 -9.09 -10.65 -22.66
C ARG A 478 -9.29 -9.62 -23.76
N HIS A 479 -8.38 -9.55 -24.74
CA HIS A 479 -8.54 -8.68 -25.90
C HIS A 479 -9.73 -9.08 -26.79
N SER A 480 -10.12 -10.35 -26.81
CA SER A 480 -11.29 -10.86 -27.53
C SER A 480 -12.62 -10.65 -26.79
N LEU A 481 -12.58 -10.20 -25.55
CA LEU A 481 -13.74 -10.04 -24.67
C LEU A 481 -14.01 -8.56 -24.38
N GLY A 482 -15.28 -8.18 -24.35
CA GLY A 482 -15.71 -6.88 -23.85
C GLY A 482 -16.46 -7.02 -22.55
N ILE A 483 -16.21 -6.13 -21.59
CA ILE A 483 -16.89 -6.15 -20.30
C ILE A 483 -17.51 -4.79 -19.99
N VAL A 484 -18.77 -4.79 -19.53
CA VAL A 484 -19.44 -3.64 -18.95
C VAL A 484 -19.88 -4.03 -17.54
N LEU A 485 -19.20 -3.47 -16.53
CA LEU A 485 -19.44 -3.75 -15.12
C LEU A 485 -20.56 -2.86 -14.56
N GLN A 486 -21.18 -3.34 -13.49
CA GLN A 486 -22.17 -2.58 -12.70
C GLN A 486 -21.56 -1.28 -12.17
N ASP A 487 -20.41 -1.37 -11.50
CA ASP A 487 -19.66 -0.23 -11.00
C ASP A 487 -18.64 0.20 -12.08
N THR A 488 -19.02 1.24 -12.82
CA THR A 488 -18.19 1.77 -13.89
C THR A 488 -17.09 2.63 -13.32
N HIS A 489 -15.82 2.23 -13.49
CA HIS A 489 -14.65 3.02 -13.16
C HIS A 489 -14.17 3.87 -14.35
N LEU A 490 -14.01 5.17 -14.09
CA LEU A 490 -13.49 6.14 -15.06
C LEU A 490 -12.16 6.72 -14.56
N PHE A 491 -11.19 6.76 -15.45
CA PHE A 491 -9.87 7.31 -15.14
C PHE A 491 -9.90 8.85 -15.12
N THR A 492 -9.01 9.44 -14.34
CA THR A 492 -8.74 10.89 -14.37
C THR A 492 -8.05 11.23 -15.68
N ALA A 493 -8.86 11.45 -16.71
CA ALA A 493 -8.47 11.69 -18.10
C ALA A 493 -9.64 12.35 -18.84
N THR A 494 -9.47 12.74 -20.10
CA THR A 494 -10.58 13.27 -20.91
C THR A 494 -11.62 12.18 -21.19
N VAL A 495 -12.83 12.59 -21.58
CA VAL A 495 -13.87 11.66 -22.04
C VAL A 495 -13.36 10.84 -23.22
N MET A 496 -12.65 11.47 -24.17
CA MET A 496 -12.05 10.83 -25.33
C MET A 496 -11.07 9.72 -24.93
N GLU A 497 -10.15 10.02 -23.99
CA GLU A 497 -9.17 9.04 -23.50
C GLU A 497 -9.82 7.89 -22.72
N ASN A 498 -10.87 8.18 -21.96
CA ASN A 498 -11.64 7.15 -21.28
C ASN A 498 -12.32 6.16 -22.23
N ILE A 499 -12.81 6.62 -23.39
CA ILE A 499 -13.35 5.72 -24.44
C ILE A 499 -12.21 5.00 -25.15
N ARG A 500 -11.11 5.72 -25.49
CA ARG A 500 -9.92 5.16 -26.15
C ARG A 500 -9.28 4.01 -25.39
N CYS A 501 -9.51 3.93 -24.06
CA CYS A 501 -9.03 2.81 -23.24
C CYS A 501 -9.47 1.43 -23.77
N GLY A 502 -10.60 1.33 -24.48
CA GLY A 502 -11.02 0.09 -25.14
C GLY A 502 -10.21 -0.29 -26.39
N LYS A 503 -9.56 0.71 -27.04
CA LYS A 503 -8.70 0.51 -28.23
C LYS A 503 -7.72 1.67 -28.31
N LEU A 504 -6.48 1.46 -27.85
CA LEU A 504 -5.48 2.52 -27.67
C LEU A 504 -5.06 3.22 -28.99
N ASP A 505 -5.13 2.53 -30.11
CA ASP A 505 -4.79 3.04 -31.45
C ASP A 505 -6.03 3.58 -32.22
N ALA A 506 -7.15 3.82 -31.53
CA ALA A 506 -8.38 4.32 -32.13
C ALA A 506 -8.24 5.77 -32.60
N THR A 507 -8.80 6.06 -33.78
CA THR A 507 -8.92 7.43 -34.28
C THR A 507 -10.07 8.19 -33.58
N GLU A 508 -10.09 9.51 -33.67
CA GLU A 508 -11.16 10.33 -33.11
C GLU A 508 -12.53 9.99 -33.73
N GLU A 509 -12.56 9.71 -35.04
CA GLU A 509 -13.78 9.29 -35.74
C GLU A 509 -14.30 7.95 -35.23
N GLU A 510 -13.42 6.97 -34.97
CA GLU A 510 -13.78 5.67 -34.37
C GLU A 510 -14.37 5.87 -32.96
N ILE A 511 -13.77 6.75 -32.14
CA ILE A 511 -14.24 7.07 -30.79
C ILE A 511 -15.62 7.71 -30.83
N MET A 512 -15.82 8.69 -31.71
CA MET A 512 -17.13 9.35 -31.88
C MET A 512 -18.19 8.36 -32.41
N ALA A 513 -17.82 7.46 -33.30
CA ALA A 513 -18.72 6.40 -33.79
C ALA A 513 -19.15 5.46 -32.68
N ALA A 514 -18.21 5.01 -31.82
CA ALA A 514 -18.50 4.19 -30.64
C ALA A 514 -19.40 4.92 -29.64
N ALA A 515 -19.15 6.20 -29.39
CA ALA A 515 -19.99 7.04 -28.53
C ALA A 515 -21.43 7.20 -29.06
N ARG A 516 -21.59 7.34 -30.38
CA ARG A 516 -22.93 7.38 -31.02
C ARG A 516 -23.65 6.04 -30.91
N LEU A 517 -22.96 4.93 -31.12
CA LEU A 517 -23.53 3.59 -30.94
C LEU A 517 -24.03 3.40 -29.51
N ALA A 518 -23.24 3.82 -28.53
CA ALA A 518 -23.58 3.76 -27.10
C ALA A 518 -24.63 4.79 -26.66
N ASN A 519 -25.12 5.67 -27.53
CA ASN A 519 -25.97 6.82 -27.21
C ASN A 519 -25.30 7.84 -26.25
N ALA A 520 -23.97 7.86 -26.17
CA ALA A 520 -23.21 8.75 -25.29
C ALA A 520 -22.95 10.13 -25.93
N ASP A 521 -22.85 10.24 -27.25
CA ASP A 521 -22.46 11.45 -27.98
C ASP A 521 -23.31 12.68 -27.61
N THR A 522 -24.61 12.50 -27.48
CA THR A 522 -25.55 13.60 -27.15
C THR A 522 -25.22 14.29 -25.83
N PHE A 523 -24.95 13.54 -24.76
CA PHE A 523 -24.61 14.14 -23.49
C PHE A 523 -23.16 14.66 -23.47
N ILE A 524 -22.23 13.98 -24.17
CA ILE A 524 -20.83 14.41 -24.27
C ILE A 524 -20.77 15.81 -24.90
N GLN A 525 -21.52 16.07 -25.97
CA GLN A 525 -21.57 17.38 -26.61
C GLN A 525 -22.17 18.49 -25.70
N GLN A 526 -22.92 18.13 -24.66
CA GLN A 526 -23.46 19.07 -23.67
C GLN A 526 -22.45 19.39 -22.55
N LEU A 527 -21.35 18.65 -22.44
CA LEU A 527 -20.31 18.96 -21.49
C LEU A 527 -19.54 20.23 -21.91
N PRO A 528 -18.96 20.98 -20.96
CA PRO A 528 -18.31 22.27 -21.24
C PRO A 528 -17.25 22.22 -22.35
N ASN A 529 -16.47 21.13 -22.45
CA ASN A 529 -15.44 20.93 -23.45
C ASN A 529 -15.72 19.68 -24.34
N GLY A 530 -16.96 19.19 -24.38
CA GLY A 530 -17.31 18.02 -25.17
C GLY A 530 -16.43 16.81 -24.82
N TYR A 531 -15.82 16.19 -25.84
CA TYR A 531 -14.91 15.03 -25.68
C TYR A 531 -13.62 15.35 -24.91
N ASP A 532 -13.17 16.60 -24.87
CA ASP A 532 -11.99 17.04 -24.13
C ASP A 532 -12.28 17.39 -22.68
N THR A 533 -13.51 17.17 -22.22
CA THR A 533 -13.89 17.37 -20.81
C THR A 533 -13.10 16.42 -19.92
N LEU A 534 -12.33 16.99 -18.96
CA LEU A 534 -11.56 16.22 -17.97
C LEU A 534 -12.52 15.63 -16.93
N LEU A 535 -12.44 14.32 -16.76
CA LEU A 535 -13.13 13.58 -15.70
C LEU A 535 -12.21 13.45 -14.50
N THR A 536 -12.74 13.61 -13.29
CA THR A 536 -12.01 13.50 -12.03
C THR A 536 -12.82 12.70 -11.02
N GLY A 537 -12.15 12.10 -10.04
CA GLY A 537 -12.83 11.41 -8.94
C GLY A 537 -13.81 10.34 -9.42
N ASP A 538 -13.34 9.46 -10.32
CA ASP A 538 -14.17 8.38 -10.90
C ASP A 538 -15.42 8.89 -11.66
N GLY A 539 -15.29 10.05 -12.32
CA GLY A 539 -16.40 10.69 -13.02
C GLY A 539 -17.47 11.25 -12.09
N ALA A 540 -17.09 11.75 -10.90
CA ALA A 540 -18.01 12.30 -9.91
C ALA A 540 -18.88 13.46 -10.44
N ASN A 541 -18.45 14.11 -11.53
CA ASN A 541 -19.18 15.14 -12.25
C ASN A 541 -20.23 14.60 -13.26
N LEU A 542 -20.35 13.28 -13.40
CA LEU A 542 -21.30 12.61 -14.27
C LEU A 542 -22.36 11.85 -13.46
N SER A 543 -23.58 11.74 -14.02
CA SER A 543 -24.58 10.83 -13.46
C SER A 543 -24.17 9.35 -13.65
N GLN A 544 -24.74 8.46 -12.87
CA GLN A 544 -24.46 7.02 -12.99
C GLN A 544 -24.78 6.50 -14.40
N GLY A 545 -25.89 6.93 -15.01
CA GLY A 545 -26.23 6.55 -16.38
C GLY A 545 -25.23 7.06 -17.41
N GLN A 546 -24.73 8.30 -17.26
CA GLN A 546 -23.68 8.83 -18.14
C GLN A 546 -22.37 8.05 -18.04
N ARG A 547 -21.96 7.67 -16.83
CA ARG A 547 -20.80 6.79 -16.64
C ARG A 547 -21.00 5.45 -17.32
N GLN A 548 -22.18 4.86 -17.21
CA GLN A 548 -22.50 3.58 -17.86
C GLN A 548 -22.47 3.69 -19.38
N LEU A 549 -22.98 4.80 -19.97
CA LEU A 549 -22.89 5.04 -21.42
C LEU A 549 -21.43 5.13 -21.89
N LEU A 550 -20.51 5.70 -21.11
CA LEU A 550 -19.08 5.71 -21.41
C LEU A 550 -18.46 4.29 -21.34
N ALA A 551 -18.88 3.46 -20.38
CA ALA A 551 -18.45 2.06 -20.33
C ALA A 551 -18.94 1.25 -21.54
N ILE A 552 -20.17 1.49 -21.99
CA ILE A 552 -20.71 0.90 -23.22
C ILE A 552 -19.91 1.38 -24.43
N ALA A 553 -19.58 2.66 -24.54
CA ALA A 553 -18.75 3.20 -25.62
C ALA A 553 -17.33 2.60 -25.62
N ARG A 554 -16.74 2.38 -24.42
CA ARG A 554 -15.44 1.70 -24.25
C ARG A 554 -15.49 0.25 -24.74
N ALA A 555 -16.55 -0.48 -24.46
CA ALA A 555 -16.76 -1.83 -24.99
C ALA A 555 -17.06 -1.83 -26.49
N ALA A 556 -17.79 -0.83 -27.00
CA ALA A 556 -18.12 -0.71 -28.42
C ALA A 556 -16.90 -0.47 -29.30
N ILE A 557 -15.94 0.36 -28.85
CA ILE A 557 -14.73 0.65 -29.64
C ILE A 557 -13.77 -0.53 -29.69
N ALA A 558 -13.78 -1.41 -28.68
CA ALA A 558 -13.00 -2.65 -28.67
C ALA A 558 -13.53 -3.66 -29.69
N ASP A 559 -14.83 -3.58 -30.05
CA ASP A 559 -15.52 -4.43 -31.02
C ASP A 559 -15.29 -5.95 -30.82
N PRO A 560 -15.48 -6.46 -29.59
CA PRO A 560 -15.23 -7.85 -29.29
C PRO A 560 -16.38 -8.76 -29.75
N PRO A 561 -16.13 -10.03 -30.14
CA PRO A 561 -17.16 -10.99 -30.50
C PRO A 561 -17.95 -11.52 -29.30
N VAL A 562 -17.39 -11.42 -28.10
CA VAL A 562 -18.04 -11.84 -26.85
C VAL A 562 -18.15 -10.66 -25.88
N LEU A 563 -19.32 -10.48 -25.32
CA LEU A 563 -19.63 -9.44 -24.33
C LEU A 563 -20.06 -10.04 -23.00
N ILE A 564 -19.61 -9.42 -21.94
CA ILE A 564 -20.04 -9.70 -20.57
C ILE A 564 -20.64 -8.42 -19.99
N LEU A 565 -21.91 -8.47 -19.64
CA LEU A 565 -22.67 -7.31 -19.17
C LEU A 565 -23.20 -7.62 -17.77
N ASP A 566 -22.81 -6.79 -16.79
CA ASP A 566 -23.39 -6.83 -15.44
C ASP A 566 -24.40 -5.67 -15.31
N GLU A 567 -25.69 -6.01 -15.36
CA GLU A 567 -26.79 -5.06 -15.43
C GLU A 567 -27.31 -4.68 -14.05
N ALA A 568 -26.78 -3.62 -13.44
CA ALA A 568 -27.38 -3.02 -12.26
C ALA A 568 -27.69 -1.53 -12.50
N THR A 569 -28.93 -1.26 -12.86
CA THR A 569 -29.43 0.08 -13.16
C THR A 569 -30.41 0.58 -12.09
N SER A 570 -30.35 0.02 -10.87
CA SER A 570 -31.32 0.28 -9.78
C SER A 570 -31.38 1.75 -9.30
N SER A 571 -30.43 2.59 -9.72
CA SER A 571 -30.32 3.99 -9.27
C SER A 571 -30.38 5.02 -10.41
N ILE A 572 -30.86 4.64 -11.59
CA ILE A 572 -30.93 5.51 -12.78
C ILE A 572 -32.40 5.91 -13.01
N ASP A 573 -32.66 7.18 -13.38
CA ASP A 573 -33.97 7.64 -13.77
C ASP A 573 -34.47 6.93 -15.04
N THR A 574 -35.79 6.76 -15.17
CA THR A 574 -36.41 5.95 -16.22
C THR A 574 -36.06 6.41 -17.65
N ARG A 575 -35.82 7.72 -17.87
CA ARG A 575 -35.46 8.24 -19.18
C ARG A 575 -34.03 7.85 -19.57
N THR A 576 -33.10 8.09 -18.68
CA THR A 576 -31.66 7.70 -18.89
C THR A 576 -31.54 6.20 -18.98
N GLU A 577 -32.30 5.45 -18.19
CA GLU A 577 -32.39 4.01 -18.25
C GLU A 577 -32.71 3.48 -19.66
N LYS A 578 -33.74 4.07 -20.32
CA LYS A 578 -34.11 3.68 -21.69
C LYS A 578 -32.98 3.96 -22.69
N ILE A 579 -32.21 5.05 -22.51
CA ILE A 579 -31.08 5.41 -23.38
C ILE A 579 -29.93 4.41 -23.19
N VAL A 580 -29.64 4.03 -21.95
CA VAL A 580 -28.62 3.03 -21.61
C VAL A 580 -29.00 1.67 -22.20
N GLN A 581 -30.27 1.25 -22.03
CA GLN A 581 -30.77 -0.03 -22.56
C GLN A 581 -30.67 -0.08 -24.09
N ASP A 582 -31.07 0.98 -24.79
CA ASP A 582 -30.95 1.07 -26.26
C ASP A 582 -29.48 1.02 -26.71
N GLY A 583 -28.57 1.66 -25.98
CA GLY A 583 -27.12 1.56 -26.22
C GLY A 583 -26.59 0.13 -26.01
N MET A 584 -27.03 -0.55 -24.94
CA MET A 584 -26.68 -1.94 -24.67
C MET A 584 -27.23 -2.89 -25.77
N ASP A 585 -28.49 -2.72 -26.17
CA ASP A 585 -29.10 -3.57 -27.21
C ASP A 585 -28.36 -3.42 -28.56
N LYS A 586 -27.95 -2.20 -28.92
CA LYS A 586 -27.10 -1.97 -30.11
C LYS A 586 -25.72 -2.61 -29.97
N LEU A 587 -25.11 -2.54 -28.79
CA LEU A 587 -23.82 -3.16 -28.54
C LEU A 587 -23.89 -4.69 -28.62
N MET A 588 -24.96 -5.30 -28.13
CA MET A 588 -25.16 -6.76 -28.13
C MET A 588 -25.43 -7.36 -29.51
N ALA A 589 -25.91 -6.56 -30.47
CA ALA A 589 -26.34 -7.04 -31.78
C ALA A 589 -25.23 -7.80 -32.52
N GLY A 590 -25.45 -9.06 -32.85
CA GLY A 590 -24.54 -9.91 -33.58
C GLY A 590 -23.36 -10.49 -32.78
N ARG A 591 -23.33 -10.28 -31.47
CA ARG A 591 -22.28 -10.75 -30.56
C ARG A 591 -22.79 -11.78 -29.58
N THR A 592 -21.95 -12.75 -29.21
CA THR A 592 -22.23 -13.66 -28.10
C THR A 592 -22.23 -12.85 -26.80
N THR A 593 -23.33 -12.86 -26.09
CA THR A 593 -23.48 -11.96 -24.94
C THR A 593 -23.92 -12.73 -23.68
N PHE A 594 -23.16 -12.57 -22.60
CA PHE A 594 -23.50 -13.02 -21.27
C PHE A 594 -23.97 -11.86 -20.43
N VAL A 595 -25.23 -11.92 -19.98
CA VAL A 595 -25.84 -10.84 -19.18
C VAL A 595 -26.16 -11.35 -17.79
N ILE A 596 -25.61 -10.72 -16.76
CA ILE A 596 -26.10 -10.89 -15.38
C ILE A 596 -27.32 -9.97 -15.25
N ALA A 597 -28.49 -10.57 -15.46
CA ALA A 597 -29.71 -9.79 -15.60
C ALA A 597 -30.37 -9.53 -14.24
N HIS A 598 -30.58 -8.25 -13.94
CA HIS A 598 -31.38 -7.77 -12.82
C HIS A 598 -32.76 -7.26 -13.23
N ARG A 599 -33.07 -7.27 -14.55
CA ARG A 599 -34.32 -6.79 -15.13
C ARG A 599 -35.07 -7.86 -15.88
N LEU A 600 -36.37 -7.92 -15.66
CA LEU A 600 -37.26 -8.84 -16.34
C LEU A 600 -37.28 -8.66 -17.87
N SER A 601 -37.14 -7.42 -18.36
CA SER A 601 -37.09 -7.11 -19.80
C SER A 601 -35.88 -7.72 -20.50
N THR A 602 -34.69 -7.59 -19.90
CA THR A 602 -33.45 -8.14 -20.44
C THR A 602 -33.47 -9.66 -20.45
N VAL A 603 -33.99 -10.27 -19.36
CA VAL A 603 -34.17 -11.72 -19.25
C VAL A 603 -35.10 -12.23 -20.35
N ARG A 604 -36.27 -11.59 -20.51
CA ARG A 604 -37.28 -12.01 -21.46
C ARG A 604 -36.77 -11.98 -22.93
N ASN A 605 -35.99 -10.97 -23.25
CA ASN A 605 -35.45 -10.76 -24.61
C ASN A 605 -34.14 -11.52 -24.88
N SER A 606 -33.76 -12.47 -24.02
CA SER A 606 -32.57 -13.31 -24.22
C SER A 606 -32.93 -14.60 -24.93
N ASP A 607 -32.02 -15.08 -25.80
CA ASP A 607 -32.21 -16.31 -26.56
C ASP A 607 -32.19 -17.54 -25.65
N CYS A 608 -31.40 -17.47 -24.57
CA CYS A 608 -31.30 -18.52 -23.59
C CYS A 608 -31.20 -17.93 -22.17
N ILE A 609 -31.94 -18.47 -21.26
CA ILE A 609 -31.92 -18.12 -19.83
C ILE A 609 -31.34 -19.31 -19.09
N ILE A 610 -30.36 -19.04 -18.23
CA ILE A 610 -29.73 -20.02 -17.35
C ILE A 610 -30.04 -19.63 -15.92
N VAL A 611 -30.76 -20.52 -15.23
CA VAL A 611 -31.12 -20.32 -13.82
C VAL A 611 -30.11 -21.02 -12.94
N LEU A 612 -29.48 -20.23 -12.07
CA LEU A 612 -28.47 -20.69 -11.12
C LEU A 612 -29.03 -20.70 -9.70
N GLU A 613 -28.79 -21.79 -8.99
CA GLU A 613 -29.09 -21.93 -7.56
C GLU A 613 -27.97 -22.68 -6.87
N GLN A 614 -27.40 -22.09 -5.82
CA GLN A 614 -26.31 -22.69 -5.04
C GLN A 614 -25.16 -23.25 -5.90
N GLY A 615 -24.74 -22.48 -6.91
CA GLY A 615 -23.62 -22.83 -7.79
C GLY A 615 -23.92 -23.90 -8.84
N ARG A 616 -25.18 -24.28 -9.04
CA ARG A 616 -25.60 -25.26 -10.05
C ARG A 616 -26.54 -24.66 -11.08
N VAL A 617 -26.45 -25.10 -12.31
CA VAL A 617 -27.43 -24.81 -13.34
C VAL A 617 -28.64 -25.75 -13.12
N ILE A 618 -29.78 -25.16 -12.72
CA ILE A 618 -31.02 -25.91 -12.42
C ILE A 618 -32.02 -25.90 -13.56
N GLU A 619 -32.02 -24.80 -14.37
CA GLU A 619 -32.92 -24.69 -15.52
C GLU A 619 -32.19 -23.97 -16.66
N ARG A 620 -32.53 -24.36 -17.89
CA ARG A 620 -32.07 -23.75 -19.12
C ARG A 620 -33.16 -23.77 -20.18
N GLY A 621 -33.36 -22.68 -20.91
CA GLY A 621 -34.31 -22.58 -22.01
C GLY A 621 -34.64 -21.14 -22.40
N SER A 622 -35.55 -20.96 -23.36
CA SER A 622 -36.10 -19.66 -23.66
C SER A 622 -37.11 -19.21 -22.61
N HIS A 623 -37.49 -17.93 -22.63
CA HIS A 623 -38.52 -17.38 -21.74
C HIS A 623 -39.79 -18.25 -21.75
N ASP A 624 -40.34 -18.51 -22.94
CA ASP A 624 -41.62 -19.24 -23.08
C ASP A 624 -41.49 -20.68 -22.57
N GLN A 625 -40.39 -21.36 -22.90
CA GLN A 625 -40.13 -22.73 -22.43
C GLN A 625 -40.05 -22.82 -20.89
N LEU A 626 -39.42 -21.85 -20.25
CA LEU A 626 -39.24 -21.86 -18.79
C LEU A 626 -40.52 -21.40 -18.06
N ILE A 627 -41.32 -20.52 -18.66
CA ILE A 627 -42.64 -20.17 -18.14
C ILE A 627 -43.58 -21.40 -18.17
N GLU A 628 -43.57 -22.16 -19.27
CA GLU A 628 -44.41 -23.38 -19.41
C GLU A 628 -44.01 -24.48 -18.42
N LYS A 629 -42.75 -24.58 -18.06
CA LYS A 629 -42.25 -25.56 -17.05
C LYS A 629 -42.73 -25.29 -15.63
N HIS A 630 -43.21 -24.08 -15.32
CA HIS A 630 -43.60 -23.67 -13.96
C HIS A 630 -42.53 -23.92 -12.88
N GLY A 631 -41.25 -23.87 -13.24
CA GLY A 631 -40.13 -24.17 -12.37
C GLY A 631 -39.65 -22.92 -11.57
N LYS A 632 -38.36 -22.93 -11.21
CA LYS A 632 -37.73 -21.81 -10.45
C LYS A 632 -37.78 -20.49 -11.19
N TYR A 633 -37.54 -20.50 -12.52
CA TYR A 633 -37.65 -19.31 -13.35
C TYR A 633 -39.06 -18.68 -13.28
N TYR A 634 -40.12 -19.53 -13.36
CA TYR A 634 -41.50 -19.06 -13.27
C TYR A 634 -41.76 -18.40 -11.91
N GLN A 635 -41.26 -18.98 -10.81
CA GLN A 635 -41.37 -18.40 -9.47
C GLN A 635 -40.67 -17.04 -9.36
N LEU A 636 -39.45 -16.93 -9.89
CA LEU A 636 -38.69 -15.67 -9.90
C LEU A 636 -39.35 -14.59 -10.78
N TYR A 637 -39.93 -14.99 -11.91
CA TYR A 637 -40.56 -14.09 -12.86
C TYR A 637 -41.91 -13.56 -12.36
N THR A 638 -42.74 -14.40 -11.76
CA THR A 638 -44.08 -14.05 -11.26
C THR A 638 -44.08 -13.45 -9.86
N GLY A 639 -42.96 -13.47 -9.16
CA GLY A 639 -42.89 -13.04 -7.76
C GLY A 639 -43.55 -14.01 -6.76
N ASN A 640 -44.09 -15.14 -7.23
CA ASN A 640 -44.66 -16.19 -6.38
C ASN A 640 -43.53 -17.04 -5.78
N LEU A 641 -42.88 -16.51 -4.75
CA LEU A 641 -42.07 -17.31 -3.85
C LEU A 641 -43.07 -18.21 -3.10
N ALA A 642 -43.17 -19.47 -3.49
CA ALA A 642 -43.86 -20.45 -2.66
C ALA A 642 -43.17 -20.45 -1.30
N GLU A 643 -43.92 -20.13 -0.24
CA GLU A 643 -43.53 -20.39 1.13
C GLU A 643 -43.28 -21.92 1.25
N GLY A 644 -41.99 -22.27 1.36
CA GLY A 644 -41.57 -23.65 1.57
C GLY A 644 -40.56 -23.71 2.70
#